data_213ee40ed9fbae9103a3dc30176a153f
#
_entry.id   213ee40ed9fbae9103a3dc30176a153f
#
_cell.length_a   1.000
_cell.length_b   1.000
_cell.length_c   1.000
_cell.angle_alpha   90.00
_cell.angle_beta   90.00
_cell.angle_gamma   90.00
#
_symmetry.space_group_name_H-M   'P 1'
#
loop_
_entity.id
_entity.type
_entity.pdbx_description
1 polymer ?
#
loop_
_entity_poly.entity_id
_entity_poly.type
_entity_poly.pdbx_seq_one_letter_code
_entity_poly.pdbx_strand_id
1 'polypeptide(L)'
;MTMGMKMAAAVLMGSAVWTGGMAQAAEGDAGDGAIVVTARLREEDPQQVPAALTLVSGQELTRTYTVNVSQLSQLAPALNYSSANPRNTAFTIRGLGSSVVAVSQANDGLEPGVGFYVDGVYHARPATAAFDFTDIERIEVLRGPQGTLFGKNTTAGAINILSKKPGFDWGGEAELSYGSRDFLQAKAAVTGPIAGDVLAFRLSGSVTRQDGYIRNIVRDEDQNNIHNDAIRGQLLFAPSDDFSLRLIGDWSNFKNNCCAQVHVRIAPTLKPAAQQYAALAANAPGGAYAPPSTNPYDLVTDNDAPLGVDTNEGGVSGIAEWTLGGVTLTSISAWRFWNWDAGNDRDYTGLHIQTTQHIPSRQDQFSQEFRIGSNTPGPIDYVAGLYYFHQKIVGHPISIYGPLATYWLLPGRPADLLDGYQTAGRTDFRSESFGIFGEVTWRPLPRIAITGGIRYTYEEKDGVYDVTAFGGLTTGLTPALVSDKNSILRSQSYSAHLGDGSASGRVNIAYDLTDGVMAYASFARGQKSGGINMSGLPVYPAGVPGHASGDPILSTVTVRPEKNSTWEGGVKTRLLNDALTFNIDAYYTRVNDFQANVVDSAAVIALRSYLANIPKVTVKGIEFDAAARVGARLTLRAAGAYSDGIYASYPKGPCPIEKTGSGTAQCDLSGQAMPGLPKWTGSAGGEYRLPISMAGREGEMVLRADAVTRTKIFGDATGSAYTVIKGYTLVNGSIGYRTPRWEVAVFARNIFDKNYMQNLTVQAGNSGLIVGTPSDPRTIGVTLRAALGG
;
A
#
# COMPACT_ATOMS: atom_id res chain seq x y z
N MET A 1 34.70 15.09 18.93
CA MET A 1 34.93 14.39 20.20
C MET A 1 33.56 14.13 20.84
N THR A 2 32.89 13.08 20.39
CA THR A 2 31.65 12.56 21.00
C THR A 2 31.67 11.05 20.80
N MET A 3 31.80 10.37 21.93
CA MET A 3 31.99 8.96 22.10
C MET A 3 30.64 8.25 21.93
N GLY A 4 30.47 7.45 20.85
CA GLY A 4 29.31 6.64 20.63
C GLY A 4 29.26 5.44 21.56
N MET A 5 28.26 5.40 22.40
CA MET A 5 27.98 4.29 23.33
C MET A 5 27.26 3.19 22.56
N LYS A 6 27.97 2.12 22.20
CA LYS A 6 27.37 0.87 21.74
C LYS A 6 26.77 0.16 22.96
N MET A 7 25.45 0.18 23.10
CA MET A 7 24.74 -0.67 24.06
C MET A 7 24.60 -2.08 23.46
N ALA A 8 25.42 -3.00 23.93
CA ALA A 8 25.23 -4.42 23.72
C ALA A 8 24.11 -4.89 24.67
N ALA A 9 22.97 -5.32 24.12
CA ALA A 9 21.94 -5.98 24.91
C ALA A 9 22.38 -7.43 25.16
N ALA A 10 22.90 -7.67 26.34
CA ALA A 10 23.17 -9.02 26.86
C ALA A 10 21.83 -9.63 27.31
N VAL A 11 21.34 -10.62 26.56
CA VAL A 11 20.25 -11.49 26.99
C VAL A 11 20.81 -12.49 27.99
N LEU A 12 20.54 -12.30 29.26
CA LEU A 12 20.80 -13.26 30.34
C LEU A 12 19.82 -14.44 30.19
N MET A 13 20.31 -15.58 29.70
CA MET A 13 19.62 -16.86 29.84
C MET A 13 19.83 -17.39 31.29
N GLY A 14 18.81 -17.16 32.11
CA GLY A 14 18.70 -17.84 33.39
C GLY A 14 18.23 -19.28 33.19
N SER A 15 19.09 -20.25 33.36
CA SER A 15 18.75 -21.68 33.35
C SER A 15 18.05 -22.04 34.69
N ALA A 16 16.71 -22.09 34.66
CA ALA A 16 15.91 -22.76 35.68
C ALA A 16 15.60 -24.19 35.22
N VAL A 17 16.26 -25.17 35.82
CA VAL A 17 15.95 -26.58 35.64
C VAL A 17 14.70 -26.88 36.47
N TRP A 18 13.57 -27.14 35.83
CA TRP A 18 12.39 -27.73 36.44
C TRP A 18 12.24 -29.17 35.94
N THR A 19 12.49 -30.10 36.85
CA THR A 19 12.16 -31.52 36.67
C THR A 19 10.71 -31.73 37.14
N GLY A 20 9.82 -31.92 36.21
CA GLY A 20 8.40 -32.26 36.46
C GLY A 20 7.88 -33.22 35.38
N GLY A 21 7.30 -34.31 35.84
CA GLY A 21 6.98 -35.57 35.22
C GLY A 21 6.34 -35.55 33.83
N MET A 22 6.78 -36.51 33.01
CA MET A 22 6.25 -36.85 31.72
C MET A 22 4.81 -37.37 31.82
N ALA A 23 3.85 -36.63 31.37
CA ALA A 23 2.61 -37.16 30.81
C ALA A 23 2.79 -37.18 29.29
N GLN A 24 2.88 -38.38 28.73
CA GLN A 24 2.95 -38.61 27.29
C GLN A 24 1.56 -38.43 26.71
N ALA A 25 1.22 -37.20 26.31
CA ALA A 25 0.10 -36.94 25.45
C ALA A 25 0.52 -37.31 24.03
N ALA A 26 -0.23 -38.22 23.41
CA ALA A 26 -0.07 -38.53 21.98
C ALA A 26 -0.25 -37.24 21.19
N GLU A 27 0.80 -36.77 20.52
CA GLU A 27 0.73 -35.69 19.53
C GLU A 27 -0.16 -36.16 18.38
N GLY A 28 -1.44 -35.84 18.44
CA GLY A 28 -2.22 -35.68 17.24
C GLY A 28 -1.58 -34.53 16.45
N ASP A 29 -1.26 -34.80 15.19
CA ASP A 29 -0.99 -33.82 14.16
C ASP A 29 -1.88 -32.58 14.45
N ALA A 30 -1.27 -31.42 14.74
CA ALA A 30 -2.02 -30.20 14.94
C ALA A 30 -2.68 -29.90 13.60
N GLY A 31 -3.88 -30.47 13.45
CA GLY A 31 -4.70 -30.38 12.25
C GLY A 31 -4.80 -28.90 11.90
N ASP A 32 -4.62 -28.58 10.63
CA ASP A 32 -5.08 -27.32 10.03
C ASP A 32 -6.51 -27.10 10.53
N GLY A 33 -6.65 -26.37 11.66
CA GLY A 33 -7.96 -25.94 12.12
C GLY A 33 -8.60 -25.25 10.94
N ALA A 34 -9.82 -25.60 10.58
CA ALA A 34 -10.49 -25.12 9.38
C ALA A 34 -10.27 -23.60 9.29
N ILE A 35 -9.47 -23.16 8.30
CA ILE A 35 -9.13 -21.76 8.14
C ILE A 35 -10.44 -21.06 7.79
N VAL A 36 -10.92 -20.19 8.68
CA VAL A 36 -12.12 -19.37 8.45
C VAL A 36 -11.70 -17.98 7.98
N VAL A 37 -12.57 -17.34 7.23
CA VAL A 37 -12.43 -15.94 6.80
C VAL A 37 -13.53 -15.08 7.38
N THR A 38 -13.26 -13.80 7.54
CA THR A 38 -14.24 -12.81 7.98
C THR A 38 -14.65 -11.84 6.86
N ALA A 39 -14.47 -12.28 5.62
CA ALA A 39 -14.71 -11.51 4.40
C ALA A 39 -16.11 -10.90 4.28
N ARG A 40 -17.11 -11.50 4.95
CA ARG A 40 -18.48 -10.97 5.03
C ARG A 40 -18.89 -10.57 6.45
N LEU A 41 -17.91 -10.16 7.25
CA LEU A 41 -18.08 -9.78 8.68
C LEU A 41 -18.66 -10.92 9.54
N ARG A 42 -18.49 -12.16 9.10
CA ARG A 42 -18.83 -13.41 9.76
C ARG A 42 -17.75 -14.43 9.49
N GLU A 43 -17.53 -15.34 10.40
CA GLU A 43 -16.63 -16.48 10.19
C GLU A 43 -17.25 -17.47 9.20
N GLU A 44 -16.60 -17.70 8.08
CA GLU A 44 -17.06 -18.58 7.00
C GLU A 44 -15.89 -19.37 6.41
N ASP A 45 -16.21 -20.55 5.86
CA ASP A 45 -15.24 -21.29 5.05
C ASP A 45 -14.89 -20.50 3.76
N PRO A 46 -13.60 -20.23 3.45
CA PRO A 46 -13.19 -19.53 2.24
C PRO A 46 -13.75 -20.11 0.94
N GLN A 47 -13.99 -21.43 0.89
CA GLN A 47 -14.55 -22.10 -0.29
C GLN A 47 -16.06 -21.90 -0.44
N GLN A 48 -16.74 -21.51 0.64
CA GLN A 48 -18.18 -21.19 0.63
C GLN A 48 -18.45 -19.68 0.45
N VAL A 49 -17.43 -18.82 0.45
CA VAL A 49 -17.60 -17.39 0.17
C VAL A 49 -17.72 -17.18 -1.34
N PRO A 50 -18.87 -16.73 -1.87
CA PRO A 50 -19.08 -16.56 -3.30
C PRO A 50 -18.50 -15.21 -3.80
N ALA A 51 -17.21 -15.07 -3.69
CA ALA A 51 -16.42 -13.89 -4.12
C ALA A 51 -14.96 -14.28 -4.35
N ALA A 52 -14.27 -13.53 -5.18
CA ALA A 52 -12.84 -13.66 -5.37
C ALA A 52 -12.10 -13.21 -4.10
N LEU A 53 -11.35 -14.10 -3.48
CA LEU A 53 -10.66 -13.90 -2.21
C LEU A 53 -9.29 -14.60 -2.25
N THR A 54 -8.25 -13.91 -1.82
CA THR A 54 -6.95 -14.52 -1.53
C THR A 54 -6.73 -14.50 -0.03
N LEU A 55 -6.44 -15.65 0.54
CA LEU A 55 -6.14 -15.83 1.95
C LEU A 55 -4.67 -16.18 2.14
N VAL A 56 -3.99 -15.44 3.01
CA VAL A 56 -2.59 -15.67 3.38
C VAL A 56 -2.51 -15.85 4.89
N SER A 57 -2.14 -17.04 5.35
CA SER A 57 -1.98 -17.29 6.79
C SER A 57 -0.71 -16.65 7.35
N GLY A 58 -0.67 -16.38 8.67
CA GLY A 58 0.54 -15.89 9.35
C GLY A 58 1.72 -16.86 9.21
N GLN A 59 1.45 -18.18 9.20
CA GLN A 59 2.47 -19.18 8.90
C GLN A 59 3.03 -19.02 7.49
N GLU A 60 2.18 -18.70 6.53
CA GLU A 60 2.59 -18.46 5.15
C GLU A 60 3.50 -17.24 5.04
N LEU A 61 3.14 -16.14 5.68
CA LEU A 61 3.99 -14.93 5.76
C LEU A 61 5.37 -15.26 6.33
N THR A 62 5.39 -16.00 7.42
CA THR A 62 6.63 -16.46 8.08
C THR A 62 7.46 -17.35 7.17
N ARG A 63 6.84 -18.31 6.50
CA ARG A 63 7.51 -19.28 5.61
C ARG A 63 8.05 -18.64 4.32
N THR A 64 7.38 -17.61 3.79
CA THR A 64 7.82 -16.89 2.58
C THR A 64 8.76 -15.73 2.87
N TYR A 65 9.08 -15.48 4.15
CA TYR A 65 9.84 -14.30 4.57
C TYR A 65 9.19 -12.99 4.07
N THR A 66 7.87 -12.99 3.99
CA THR A 66 7.07 -11.82 3.64
C THR A 66 6.93 -10.95 4.89
N VAL A 67 7.70 -9.88 4.96
CA VAL A 67 7.82 -9.09 6.19
C VAL A 67 6.88 -7.92 6.26
N ASN A 68 6.38 -7.44 5.13
CA ASN A 68 5.48 -6.28 5.07
C ASN A 68 4.52 -6.33 3.86
N VAL A 69 3.62 -5.36 3.80
CA VAL A 69 2.56 -5.29 2.77
C VAL A 69 3.11 -5.13 1.35
N SER A 70 4.29 -4.50 1.17
CA SER A 70 4.88 -4.34 -0.16
C SER A 70 5.19 -5.69 -0.84
N GLN A 71 5.53 -6.68 -0.03
CA GLN A 71 5.85 -8.04 -0.47
C GLN A 71 4.59 -8.94 -0.61
N LEU A 72 3.44 -8.51 -0.06
CA LEU A 72 2.19 -9.26 -0.15
C LEU A 72 1.75 -9.49 -1.60
N SER A 73 2.10 -8.60 -2.53
CA SER A 73 1.86 -8.78 -3.96
C SER A 73 2.52 -10.03 -4.56
N GLN A 74 3.52 -10.61 -3.89
CA GLN A 74 4.14 -11.87 -4.29
C GLN A 74 3.23 -13.07 -4.00
N LEU A 75 2.34 -12.95 -3.02
CA LEU A 75 1.40 -14.00 -2.61
C LEU A 75 -0.01 -13.79 -3.19
N ALA A 76 -0.35 -12.55 -3.55
CA ALA A 76 -1.63 -12.17 -4.12
C ALA A 76 -1.43 -11.46 -5.48
N PRO A 77 -1.35 -12.20 -6.61
CA PRO A 77 -0.99 -11.65 -7.92
C PRO A 77 -1.91 -10.53 -8.45
N ALA A 78 -3.17 -10.48 -8.03
CA ALA A 78 -4.11 -9.41 -8.39
C ALA A 78 -3.84 -8.09 -7.63
N LEU A 79 -3.06 -8.15 -6.54
CA LEU A 79 -2.66 -7.00 -5.73
C LEU A 79 -1.36 -6.43 -6.26
N ASN A 80 -1.32 -5.13 -6.52
CA ASN A 80 -0.10 -4.41 -6.81
C ASN A 80 0.15 -3.36 -5.74
N TYR A 81 1.40 -3.18 -5.39
CA TYR A 81 1.89 -2.16 -4.49
C TYR A 81 2.83 -1.25 -5.26
N SER A 82 2.69 0.04 -5.07
CA SER A 82 3.62 1.04 -5.58
C SER A 82 3.84 2.12 -4.54
N SER A 83 5.08 2.49 -4.34
CA SER A 83 5.45 3.55 -3.42
C SER A 83 6.66 4.30 -3.99
N ALA A 84 6.52 5.60 -4.17
CA ALA A 84 7.64 6.48 -4.47
C ALA A 84 8.29 7.02 -3.17
N ASN A 85 7.49 7.07 -2.12
CA ASN A 85 7.87 7.23 -0.71
C ASN A 85 6.67 6.75 0.13
N PRO A 86 6.80 6.48 1.43
CA PRO A 86 5.72 5.93 2.26
C PRO A 86 4.41 6.72 2.20
N ARG A 87 4.46 8.04 2.06
CA ARG A 87 3.25 8.86 1.90
C ARG A 87 2.55 8.61 0.57
N ASN A 88 3.30 8.44 -0.50
CA ASN A 88 2.78 8.20 -1.85
C ASN A 88 2.67 6.71 -2.14
N THR A 89 2.17 5.97 -1.18
CA THR A 89 1.89 4.55 -1.27
C THR A 89 0.51 4.33 -1.88
N ALA A 90 0.42 3.41 -2.80
CA ALA A 90 -0.83 3.01 -3.43
C ALA A 90 -0.94 1.50 -3.52
N PHE A 91 -2.11 1.00 -3.13
CA PHE A 91 -2.54 -0.37 -3.41
C PHE A 91 -3.52 -0.34 -4.57
N THR A 92 -3.33 -1.24 -5.52
CA THR A 92 -4.33 -1.48 -6.55
C THR A 92 -4.67 -2.97 -6.61
N ILE A 93 -5.95 -3.26 -6.77
CA ILE A 93 -6.46 -4.60 -7.02
C ILE A 93 -7.07 -4.57 -8.42
N ARG A 94 -6.64 -5.49 -9.29
CA ARG A 94 -7.08 -5.49 -10.70
C ARG A 94 -6.75 -4.17 -11.43
N GLY A 95 -5.69 -3.47 -10.99
CA GLY A 95 -5.28 -2.16 -11.53
C GLY A 95 -6.15 -0.98 -11.11
N LEU A 96 -7.16 -1.20 -10.28
CA LEU A 96 -8.02 -0.16 -9.71
C LEU A 96 -7.60 0.12 -8.27
N GLY A 97 -7.88 1.34 -7.79
CA GLY A 97 -7.53 1.75 -6.43
C GLY A 97 -7.09 3.19 -6.35
N SER A 98 -5.83 3.44 -6.08
CA SER A 98 -5.25 4.78 -6.18
C SER A 98 -4.48 4.90 -7.49
N SER A 99 -4.47 6.07 -8.10
CA SER A 99 -3.61 6.28 -9.25
C SER A 99 -2.15 6.23 -8.81
N VAL A 100 -1.43 5.28 -9.37
CA VAL A 100 0.01 5.09 -9.14
C VAL A 100 0.74 6.13 -9.95
N VAL A 101 0.76 7.37 -9.54
CA VAL A 101 1.51 8.34 -10.32
C VAL A 101 2.09 9.43 -9.45
N ALA A 102 3.34 9.66 -9.73
CA ALA A 102 4.14 10.79 -9.37
C ALA A 102 4.16 11.14 -7.87
N VAL A 103 5.34 11.41 -7.40
CA VAL A 103 5.59 12.18 -6.20
C VAL A 103 4.80 13.48 -6.29
N SER A 104 3.51 13.42 -6.01
CA SER A 104 2.70 14.62 -5.91
C SER A 104 2.65 15.03 -4.45
N GLN A 105 2.80 16.30 -4.25
CA GLN A 105 2.58 16.89 -2.96
C GLN A 105 1.15 16.52 -2.53
N ALA A 106 1.11 15.63 -1.57
CA ALA A 106 0.03 15.40 -0.66
C ALA A 106 -1.40 15.61 -1.15
N ASN A 107 -1.91 14.64 -1.78
CA ASN A 107 -3.33 14.57 -1.96
C ASN A 107 -4.01 14.04 -0.70
N ASP A 108 -3.89 14.78 0.41
CA ASP A 108 -4.60 14.44 1.65
C ASP A 108 -6.11 14.39 1.42
N GLY A 109 -6.59 15.14 0.44
CA GLY A 109 -7.99 15.13 0.04
C GLY A 109 -8.42 13.98 -0.88
N LEU A 110 -7.51 13.06 -1.25
CA LEU A 110 -7.81 11.87 -2.07
C LEU A 110 -7.97 10.64 -1.17
N GLU A 111 -9.08 9.96 -1.32
CA GLU A 111 -9.29 8.68 -0.64
C GLU A 111 -8.72 7.50 -1.44
N PRO A 112 -8.32 6.39 -0.78
CA PRO A 112 -7.91 5.17 -1.48
C PRO A 112 -9.11 4.50 -2.16
N GLY A 113 -8.85 3.62 -3.14
CA GLY A 113 -9.89 2.75 -3.73
C GLY A 113 -9.78 1.30 -3.26
N VAL A 114 -8.72 0.98 -2.52
CA VAL A 114 -8.54 -0.28 -1.77
C VAL A 114 -8.63 0.06 -0.29
N GLY A 115 -9.62 -0.51 0.40
CA GLY A 115 -9.76 -0.36 1.85
C GLY A 115 -8.69 -1.16 2.58
N PHE A 116 -8.16 -0.58 3.66
CA PHE A 116 -7.16 -1.24 4.49
C PHE A 116 -7.67 -1.33 5.93
N TYR A 117 -7.69 -2.54 6.48
CA TYR A 117 -8.24 -2.82 7.80
C TYR A 117 -7.26 -3.65 8.62
N VAL A 118 -7.14 -3.35 9.90
CA VAL A 118 -6.42 -4.16 10.89
C VAL A 118 -7.36 -4.42 12.06
N ASP A 119 -7.63 -5.69 12.33
CA ASP A 119 -8.58 -6.12 13.38
C ASP A 119 -9.95 -5.41 13.28
N GLY A 120 -10.46 -5.21 12.04
CA GLY A 120 -11.72 -4.53 11.77
C GLY A 120 -11.66 -3.00 11.81
N VAL A 121 -10.54 -2.40 12.19
CA VAL A 121 -10.35 -0.95 12.21
C VAL A 121 -9.89 -0.44 10.84
N TYR A 122 -10.61 0.50 10.26
CA TYR A 122 -10.25 1.14 9.00
C TYR A 122 -9.04 2.07 9.16
N HIS A 123 -8.06 1.94 8.29
CA HIS A 123 -6.91 2.83 8.15
C HIS A 123 -7.12 3.71 6.91
N ALA A 124 -7.41 4.98 7.13
CA ALA A 124 -7.81 5.89 6.05
C ALA A 124 -6.67 6.24 5.08
N ARG A 125 -5.41 6.07 5.49
CA ARG A 125 -4.25 6.40 4.68
C ARG A 125 -3.48 5.13 4.32
N PRO A 126 -3.22 4.87 3.02
CA PRO A 126 -2.41 3.70 2.60
C PRO A 126 -0.99 3.73 3.18
N ALA A 127 -0.48 4.92 3.53
CA ALA A 127 0.82 5.08 4.18
C ALA A 127 0.91 4.37 5.54
N THR A 128 -0.19 4.31 6.29
CA THR A 128 -0.27 3.61 7.58
C THR A 128 -0.33 2.08 7.43
N ALA A 129 -0.31 1.57 6.21
CA ALA A 129 -0.23 0.14 5.91
C ALA A 129 1.21 -0.36 5.72
N ALA A 130 2.20 0.52 5.78
CA ALA A 130 3.60 0.17 5.50
C ALA A 130 4.35 -0.43 6.71
N PHE A 131 3.64 -1.04 7.66
CA PHE A 131 4.24 -1.66 8.82
C PHE A 131 4.76 -3.09 8.56
N ASP A 132 5.69 -3.53 9.41
CA ASP A 132 6.19 -4.89 9.38
C ASP A 132 5.17 -5.87 9.99
N PHE A 133 4.97 -7.01 9.33
CA PHE A 133 4.07 -8.04 9.82
C PHE A 133 4.63 -8.69 11.08
N THR A 134 3.98 -8.42 12.20
CA THR A 134 4.30 -9.01 13.49
C THR A 134 3.04 -9.61 14.07
N ASP A 135 3.11 -10.90 14.43
CA ASP A 135 2.03 -11.57 15.16
C ASP A 135 0.68 -11.59 14.42
N ILE A 136 0.75 -11.82 13.10
CA ILE A 136 -0.42 -11.89 12.24
C ILE A 136 -1.00 -13.30 12.23
N GLU A 137 -2.33 -13.42 12.38
CA GLU A 137 -3.07 -14.66 12.21
C GLU A 137 -3.28 -14.96 10.73
N ARG A 138 -3.83 -13.98 10.00
CA ARG A 138 -4.09 -14.09 8.56
C ARG A 138 -4.30 -12.72 7.90
N ILE A 139 -4.16 -12.71 6.59
CA ILE A 139 -4.50 -11.57 5.72
C ILE A 139 -5.51 -12.03 4.69
N GLU A 140 -6.61 -11.32 4.57
CA GLU A 140 -7.67 -11.55 3.61
C GLU A 140 -7.63 -10.43 2.56
N VAL A 141 -7.40 -10.76 1.28
CA VAL A 141 -7.44 -9.82 0.16
C VAL A 141 -8.73 -10.06 -0.62
N LEU A 142 -9.72 -9.22 -0.40
CA LEU A 142 -11.01 -9.26 -1.09
C LEU A 142 -10.91 -8.48 -2.39
N ARG A 143 -11.21 -9.13 -3.49
CA ARG A 143 -11.12 -8.54 -4.84
C ARG A 143 -12.49 -8.05 -5.31
N GLY A 144 -12.51 -6.96 -6.08
CA GLY A 144 -13.75 -6.32 -6.51
C GLY A 144 -14.42 -5.46 -5.43
N PRO A 145 -15.51 -4.74 -5.76
CA PRO A 145 -16.14 -3.78 -4.86
C PRO A 145 -16.66 -4.40 -3.56
N GLN A 146 -16.22 -3.85 -2.43
CA GLN A 146 -16.64 -4.26 -1.08
C GLN A 146 -17.47 -3.19 -0.36
N GLY A 147 -18.05 -2.24 -1.11
CA GLY A 147 -18.73 -1.06 -0.56
C GLY A 147 -19.91 -1.36 0.36
N THR A 148 -20.55 -2.53 0.23
CA THR A 148 -21.70 -2.92 1.07
C THR A 148 -21.32 -3.09 2.53
N LEU A 149 -20.33 -3.90 2.83
CA LEU A 149 -19.95 -4.23 4.21
C LEU A 149 -18.78 -3.38 4.72
N PHE A 150 -17.75 -3.23 3.90
CA PHE A 150 -16.55 -2.45 4.28
C PHE A 150 -16.71 -0.94 4.03
N GLY A 151 -17.71 -0.52 3.27
CA GLY A 151 -18.06 0.88 3.10
C GLY A 151 -17.34 1.59 1.96
N LYS A 152 -17.29 2.93 2.05
CA LYS A 152 -16.65 3.78 1.05
C LYS A 152 -15.18 3.40 0.85
N ASN A 153 -14.62 3.81 -0.28
CA ASN A 153 -13.19 3.67 -0.55
C ASN A 153 -12.70 2.22 -0.67
N THR A 154 -13.61 1.31 -1.00
CA THR A 154 -13.35 -0.12 -1.26
C THR A 154 -13.84 -0.52 -2.66
N THR A 155 -13.71 0.41 -3.63
CA THR A 155 -14.19 0.21 -4.99
C THR A 155 -13.42 -0.85 -5.75
N ALA A 156 -12.15 -1.05 -5.44
CA ALA A 156 -11.29 -2.06 -6.04
C ALA A 156 -11.20 -3.33 -5.20
N GLY A 157 -11.41 -3.22 -3.89
CA GLY A 157 -11.31 -4.32 -2.96
C GLY A 157 -10.95 -3.86 -1.55
N ALA A 158 -10.61 -4.82 -0.70
CA ALA A 158 -10.16 -4.57 0.67
C ALA A 158 -9.02 -5.53 1.06
N ILE A 159 -8.11 -5.05 1.88
CA ILE A 159 -7.09 -5.84 2.58
C ILE A 159 -7.48 -5.83 4.05
N ASN A 160 -7.76 -6.99 4.60
CA ASN A 160 -8.14 -7.17 6.00
C ASN A 160 -7.07 -8.02 6.70
N ILE A 161 -6.38 -7.43 7.67
CA ILE A 161 -5.33 -8.06 8.46
C ILE A 161 -5.88 -8.37 9.84
N LEU A 162 -5.74 -9.62 10.27
CA LEU A 162 -6.14 -10.05 11.60
C LEU A 162 -4.91 -10.48 12.38
N SER A 163 -4.78 -9.90 13.58
CA SER A 163 -3.74 -10.28 14.52
C SER A 163 -4.14 -11.49 15.35
N LYS A 164 -3.16 -12.25 15.82
CA LYS A 164 -3.40 -13.34 16.78
C LYS A 164 -4.02 -12.78 18.05
N LYS A 165 -5.06 -13.45 18.55
CA LYS A 165 -5.77 -13.06 19.78
C LYS A 165 -4.98 -13.50 21.03
N PRO A 166 -5.19 -12.87 22.21
CA PRO A 166 -4.72 -13.40 23.48
C PRO A 166 -5.29 -14.78 23.77
N GLY A 167 -4.46 -15.67 24.31
CA GLY A 167 -4.86 -17.00 24.73
C GLY A 167 -4.79 -17.15 26.24
N PHE A 168 -5.60 -18.05 26.81
CA PHE A 168 -5.61 -18.37 28.23
C PHE A 168 -4.54 -19.39 28.63
N ASP A 169 -3.86 -20.00 27.65
CA ASP A 169 -2.69 -20.83 27.86
C ASP A 169 -1.42 -20.00 27.66
N TRP A 170 -0.37 -20.30 28.44
CA TRP A 170 0.94 -19.69 28.23
C TRP A 170 1.53 -20.13 26.90
N GLY A 171 1.86 -19.18 26.06
CA GLY A 171 2.47 -19.42 24.77
C GLY A 171 3.33 -18.26 24.33
N GLY A 172 4.22 -18.52 23.39
CA GLY A 172 5.06 -17.46 22.83
C GLY A 172 5.81 -17.93 21.60
N GLU A 173 6.32 -16.96 20.86
CA GLU A 173 7.14 -17.20 19.68
C GLU A 173 8.21 -16.12 19.58
N ALA A 174 9.39 -16.51 19.09
CA ALA A 174 10.47 -15.59 18.82
C ALA A 174 11.12 -15.94 17.48
N GLU A 175 11.48 -14.93 16.73
CA GLU A 175 12.21 -15.05 15.46
C GLU A 175 13.37 -14.07 15.46
N LEU A 176 14.57 -14.55 15.08
CA LEU A 176 15.75 -13.74 14.85
C LEU A 176 16.30 -14.07 13.48
N SER A 177 16.41 -13.09 12.62
CA SER A 177 16.98 -13.22 11.27
C SER A 177 18.16 -12.28 11.13
N TYR A 178 19.24 -12.77 10.51
CA TYR A 178 20.41 -11.97 10.14
C TYR A 178 20.84 -12.29 8.71
N GLY A 179 21.26 -11.29 7.96
CA GLY A 179 21.58 -11.49 6.55
C GLY A 179 22.36 -10.35 5.89
N SER A 180 22.36 -10.36 4.58
CA SER A 180 23.09 -9.42 3.72
C SER A 180 22.75 -7.96 4.04
N ARG A 181 23.74 -7.07 3.96
CA ARG A 181 23.64 -5.63 4.28
C ARG A 181 23.19 -5.39 5.72
N ASP A 182 23.78 -6.12 6.66
CA ASP A 182 23.49 -6.07 8.09
C ASP A 182 21.98 -6.16 8.41
N PHE A 183 21.25 -6.92 7.56
CA PHE A 183 19.84 -7.21 7.81
C PHE A 183 19.71 -7.91 9.15
N LEU A 184 19.05 -7.26 10.08
CA LEU A 184 18.68 -7.79 11.40
C LEU A 184 17.17 -7.62 11.57
N GLN A 185 16.47 -8.72 11.79
CA GLN A 185 15.07 -8.68 12.21
C GLN A 185 14.88 -9.54 13.45
N ALA A 186 14.32 -8.95 14.49
CA ALA A 186 13.90 -9.65 15.70
C ALA A 186 12.39 -9.45 15.87
N LYS A 187 11.66 -10.54 16.08
CA LYS A 187 10.22 -10.55 16.39
C LYS A 187 10.01 -11.42 17.63
N ALA A 188 9.11 -11.01 18.50
CA ALA A 188 8.70 -11.81 19.65
C ALA A 188 7.23 -11.56 19.98
N ALA A 189 6.57 -12.61 20.45
CA ALA A 189 5.22 -12.52 21.01
C ALA A 189 5.08 -13.46 22.20
N VAL A 190 4.32 -13.02 23.21
CA VAL A 190 3.98 -13.82 24.39
C VAL A 190 2.51 -13.61 24.73
N THR A 191 1.84 -14.67 25.13
CA THR A 191 0.44 -14.67 25.58
C THR A 191 0.27 -15.53 26.82
N GLY A 192 -0.75 -15.24 27.61
CA GLY A 192 -1.12 -16.07 28.76
C GLY A 192 -2.21 -15.45 29.59
N PRO A 193 -2.71 -16.18 30.61
CA PRO A 193 -3.73 -15.69 31.52
C PRO A 193 -3.16 -14.66 32.50
N ILE A 194 -3.97 -13.64 32.79
CA ILE A 194 -3.78 -12.71 33.92
C ILE A 194 -4.63 -13.15 35.10
N ALA A 195 -5.89 -13.55 34.81
CA ALA A 195 -6.84 -14.02 35.84
C ALA A 195 -7.67 -15.17 35.30
N GLY A 196 -7.22 -16.41 35.55
CA GLY A 196 -7.87 -17.65 35.12
C GLY A 196 -8.24 -17.62 33.64
N ASP A 197 -9.43 -18.10 33.31
CA ASP A 197 -9.96 -18.09 31.93
C ASP A 197 -10.79 -16.83 31.62
N VAL A 198 -10.68 -15.79 32.46
CA VAL A 198 -11.48 -14.56 32.33
C VAL A 198 -10.69 -13.42 31.70
N LEU A 199 -9.40 -13.30 32.01
CA LEU A 199 -8.56 -12.23 31.51
C LEU A 199 -7.22 -12.76 31.01
N ALA A 200 -6.95 -12.57 29.73
CA ALA A 200 -5.69 -12.93 29.08
C ALA A 200 -5.04 -11.71 28.45
N PHE A 201 -3.72 -11.81 28.25
CA PHE A 201 -2.94 -10.80 27.53
C PHE A 201 -2.19 -11.41 26.35
N ARG A 202 -1.83 -10.54 25.42
CA ARG A 202 -0.83 -10.81 24.38
C ARG A 202 0.01 -9.57 24.16
N LEU A 203 1.34 -9.74 24.17
CA LEU A 203 2.30 -8.70 23.87
C LEU A 203 3.17 -9.17 22.71
N SER A 204 3.32 -8.34 21.69
CA SER A 204 4.18 -8.63 20.54
C SER A 204 4.97 -7.40 20.13
N GLY A 205 6.13 -7.62 19.51
CA GLY A 205 6.97 -6.54 19.01
C GLY A 205 7.96 -7.02 17.96
N SER A 206 8.44 -6.06 17.17
CA SER A 206 9.46 -6.28 16.15
C SER A 206 10.43 -5.13 16.04
N VAL A 207 11.65 -5.48 15.65
CA VAL A 207 12.70 -4.53 15.27
C VAL A 207 13.29 -5.02 13.96
N THR A 208 13.34 -4.15 12.94
CA THR A 208 13.97 -4.45 11.65
C THR A 208 15.00 -3.39 11.33
N ARG A 209 16.21 -3.84 10.98
CA ARG A 209 17.33 -2.99 10.56
C ARG A 209 17.91 -3.56 9.27
N GLN A 210 18.29 -2.71 8.33
CA GLN A 210 19.07 -3.10 7.16
C GLN A 210 19.77 -1.86 6.60
N ASP A 211 21.03 -2.01 6.19
CA ASP A 211 21.78 -0.96 5.54
C ASP A 211 21.21 -0.66 4.15
N GLY A 212 21.37 0.59 3.71
CA GLY A 212 20.99 1.04 2.40
C GLY A 212 21.76 0.33 1.28
N TYR A 213 21.22 0.40 0.08
CA TYR A 213 21.85 -0.25 -1.08
C TYR A 213 22.13 0.73 -2.23
N ILE A 214 21.74 1.98 -2.11
CA ILE A 214 22.08 3.04 -3.08
C ILE A 214 23.05 4.00 -2.43
N ARG A 215 24.26 4.08 -2.98
CA ARG A 215 25.30 4.98 -2.50
C ARG A 215 25.05 6.40 -3.01
N ASN A 216 24.86 7.36 -2.14
CA ASN A 216 24.84 8.78 -2.46
C ASN A 216 26.25 9.36 -2.26
N ILE A 217 26.89 9.79 -3.35
CA ILE A 217 28.28 10.26 -3.33
C ILE A 217 28.43 11.71 -2.87
N VAL A 218 27.37 12.53 -2.95
CA VAL A 218 27.38 13.93 -2.51
C VAL A 218 27.16 14.01 -1.00
N ARG A 219 26.28 13.19 -0.47
CA ARG A 219 25.93 13.16 0.96
C ARG A 219 26.77 12.17 1.77
N ASP A 220 27.57 11.35 1.11
CA ASP A 220 28.43 10.31 1.71
C ASP A 220 27.65 9.32 2.58
N GLU A 221 26.46 8.88 2.12
CA GLU A 221 25.56 7.98 2.85
C GLU A 221 24.98 6.89 1.95
N ASP A 222 24.61 5.76 2.55
CA ASP A 222 23.87 4.69 1.88
C ASP A 222 22.37 4.88 2.12
N GLN A 223 21.60 4.95 1.03
CA GLN A 223 20.19 5.26 1.03
C GLN A 223 19.33 4.01 0.75
N ASN A 224 18.03 4.08 1.06
CA ASN A 224 17.07 2.98 1.04
C ASN A 224 17.37 1.93 2.12
N ASN A 225 17.78 2.38 3.28
CA ASN A 225 17.92 1.56 4.49
C ASN A 225 16.54 1.25 5.10
N ILE A 226 16.53 0.32 6.08
CA ILE A 226 15.35 -0.01 6.88
C ILE A 226 15.68 0.20 8.36
N HIS A 227 14.84 0.97 9.03
CA HIS A 227 14.91 1.19 10.47
C HIS A 227 13.48 1.28 11.03
N ASN A 228 12.89 0.12 11.33
CA ASN A 228 11.52 -0.01 11.78
C ASN A 228 11.46 -0.62 13.18
N ASP A 229 10.57 -0.09 14.02
CA ASP A 229 10.24 -0.58 15.34
C ASP A 229 8.71 -0.66 15.47
N ALA A 230 8.20 -1.73 16.08
CA ALA A 230 6.77 -1.88 16.35
C ALA A 230 6.51 -2.64 17.64
N ILE A 231 5.46 -2.27 18.35
CA ILE A 231 4.95 -2.96 19.52
C ILE A 231 3.42 -2.98 19.50
N ARG A 232 2.83 -4.08 19.95
CA ARG A 232 1.38 -4.24 20.13
C ARG A 232 1.09 -4.96 21.43
N GLY A 233 0.19 -4.40 22.22
CA GLY A 233 -0.36 -5.02 23.42
C GLY A 233 -1.85 -5.28 23.28
N GLN A 234 -2.31 -6.42 23.76
CA GLN A 234 -3.73 -6.79 23.74
C GLN A 234 -4.15 -7.34 25.10
N LEU A 235 -5.38 -7.04 25.50
CA LEU A 235 -6.07 -7.64 26.62
C LEU A 235 -7.38 -8.25 26.15
N LEU A 236 -7.67 -9.46 26.54
CA LEU A 236 -8.95 -10.14 26.28
C LEU A 236 -9.65 -10.42 27.61
N PHE A 237 -10.80 -9.78 27.81
CA PHE A 237 -11.69 -10.02 28.92
C PHE A 237 -12.89 -10.84 28.42
N ALA A 238 -13.03 -12.09 28.87
CA ALA A 238 -14.06 -13.03 28.48
C ALA A 238 -14.66 -13.67 29.75
N PRO A 239 -15.58 -12.98 30.45
CA PRO A 239 -16.15 -13.47 31.70
C PRO A 239 -17.16 -14.61 31.48
N SER A 240 -17.60 -14.84 30.25
CA SER A 240 -18.46 -15.93 29.83
C SER A 240 -18.24 -16.25 28.35
N ASP A 241 -18.74 -17.39 27.87
CA ASP A 241 -18.71 -17.76 26.44
C ASP A 241 -19.52 -16.81 25.55
N ASP A 242 -20.46 -16.08 26.15
CA ASP A 242 -21.37 -15.18 25.42
C ASP A 242 -20.82 -13.76 25.28
N PHE A 243 -19.82 -13.38 26.06
CA PHE A 243 -19.30 -12.01 26.06
C PHE A 243 -17.78 -11.97 26.05
N SER A 244 -17.24 -11.19 25.12
CA SER A 244 -15.82 -10.85 25.11
C SER A 244 -15.58 -9.37 24.83
N LEU A 245 -14.52 -8.83 25.45
CA LEU A 245 -13.99 -7.49 25.16
C LEU A 245 -12.50 -7.61 24.91
N ARG A 246 -12.05 -7.27 23.70
CA ARG A 246 -10.64 -7.20 23.34
C ARG A 246 -10.21 -5.75 23.22
N LEU A 247 -9.22 -5.34 24.02
CA LEU A 247 -8.58 -4.04 23.97
C LEU A 247 -7.23 -4.21 23.28
N ILE A 248 -6.90 -3.34 22.34
CA ILE A 248 -5.67 -3.37 21.55
C ILE A 248 -5.03 -1.99 21.60
N GLY A 249 -3.74 -1.93 21.89
CA GLY A 249 -2.91 -0.75 21.73
C GLY A 249 -1.69 -1.08 20.87
N ASP A 250 -1.36 -0.25 19.90
CA ASP A 250 -0.19 -0.43 19.04
C ASP A 250 0.54 0.89 18.78
N TRP A 251 1.82 0.74 18.52
CA TRP A 251 2.70 1.83 18.12
C TRP A 251 3.79 1.31 17.19
N SER A 252 4.11 2.09 16.16
CA SER A 252 5.24 1.83 15.27
C SER A 252 5.96 3.11 14.87
N ASN A 253 7.25 2.97 14.61
CA ASN A 253 8.13 4.05 14.19
C ASN A 253 9.03 3.59 13.04
N PHE A 254 9.13 4.43 11.99
CA PHE A 254 9.95 4.19 10.82
C PHE A 254 10.85 5.41 10.58
N LYS A 255 12.18 5.20 10.63
CA LYS A 255 13.19 6.22 10.37
C LYS A 255 14.12 5.75 9.26
N ASN A 256 13.66 5.85 8.04
CA ASN A 256 14.36 5.32 6.89
C ASN A 256 15.00 6.46 6.09
N ASN A 257 16.25 6.31 5.69
CA ASN A 257 16.89 7.19 4.73
C ASN A 257 16.51 6.74 3.30
N CYS A 258 15.24 6.87 2.98
CA CYS A 258 14.68 6.52 1.67
C CYS A 258 14.19 7.81 0.99
N CYS A 259 13.84 7.89 -0.19
CA CYS A 259 13.64 6.94 -1.27
C CYS A 259 14.45 7.45 -2.47
N ALA A 260 15.68 7.07 -2.49
CA ALA A 260 16.60 7.48 -3.52
C ALA A 260 16.18 6.92 -4.88
N GLN A 261 16.33 7.74 -5.90
CA GLN A 261 16.17 7.35 -7.29
C GLN A 261 17.49 7.62 -8.02
N VAL A 262 17.81 6.77 -8.96
CA VAL A 262 19.03 6.85 -9.76
C VAL A 262 18.71 7.25 -11.19
N HIS A 263 19.70 7.75 -11.91
CA HIS A 263 19.60 8.04 -13.34
C HIS A 263 19.27 6.74 -14.11
N VAL A 264 18.26 6.78 -14.97
CA VAL A 264 17.85 5.61 -15.78
C VAL A 264 18.05 5.86 -17.26
N ARG A 265 17.56 6.99 -17.78
CA ARG A 265 17.69 7.35 -19.20
C ARG A 265 17.27 8.79 -19.46
N ILE A 266 17.60 9.26 -20.64
CA ILE A 266 17.13 10.55 -21.15
C ILE A 266 16.15 10.28 -22.30
N ALA A 267 14.93 10.82 -22.19
CA ALA A 267 13.96 10.84 -23.27
C ALA A 267 14.16 12.10 -24.14
N PRO A 268 13.98 12.02 -25.45
CA PRO A 268 13.91 13.20 -26.29
C PRO A 268 12.68 14.03 -25.95
N THR A 269 12.79 15.34 -26.07
CA THR A 269 11.68 16.29 -25.96
C THR A 269 11.62 17.17 -27.21
N LEU A 270 10.51 17.91 -27.38
CA LEU A 270 10.38 18.92 -28.42
C LEU A 270 10.72 20.34 -27.91
N LYS A 271 11.29 20.44 -26.73
CA LYS A 271 11.84 21.71 -26.21
C LYS A 271 12.98 22.20 -27.10
N PRO A 272 13.24 23.51 -27.15
CA PRO A 272 14.46 24.05 -27.75
C PRO A 272 15.70 23.31 -27.28
N ALA A 273 16.68 23.10 -28.18
CA ALA A 273 17.88 22.31 -27.88
C ALA A 273 18.58 22.75 -26.60
N ALA A 274 18.68 24.08 -26.35
CA ALA A 274 19.28 24.62 -25.13
C ALA A 274 18.52 24.31 -23.82
N GLN A 275 17.31 23.83 -23.92
CA GLN A 275 16.43 23.45 -22.76
C GLN A 275 16.30 21.93 -22.57
N GLN A 276 17.01 21.16 -23.39
CA GLN A 276 17.06 19.71 -23.23
C GLN A 276 18.14 19.32 -22.23
N TYR A 277 18.00 18.20 -21.57
CA TYR A 277 18.90 17.72 -20.52
C TYR A 277 20.39 17.79 -20.91
N ALA A 278 20.73 17.27 -22.09
CA ALA A 278 22.13 17.23 -22.53
C ALA A 278 22.77 18.62 -22.61
N ALA A 279 22.05 19.62 -23.13
CA ALA A 279 22.54 20.99 -23.22
C ALA A 279 22.62 21.68 -21.85
N LEU A 280 21.60 21.49 -21.02
CA LEU A 280 21.56 22.01 -19.65
C LEU A 280 22.71 21.41 -18.80
N ALA A 281 22.94 20.11 -18.90
CA ALA A 281 24.01 19.45 -18.16
C ALA A 281 25.40 19.87 -18.64
N ALA A 282 25.63 19.95 -19.97
CA ALA A 282 26.92 20.33 -20.55
C ALA A 282 27.33 21.78 -20.25
N ASN A 283 26.37 22.68 -20.05
CA ASN A 283 26.59 24.11 -19.84
C ASN A 283 26.20 24.57 -18.42
N ALA A 284 26.13 23.66 -17.45
CA ALA A 284 25.77 24.04 -16.09
C ALA A 284 26.74 25.05 -15.48
N PRO A 285 26.28 26.12 -14.83
CA PRO A 285 27.13 27.08 -14.13
C PRO A 285 28.01 26.36 -13.08
N GLY A 286 29.30 26.65 -13.11
CA GLY A 286 30.28 25.99 -12.24
C GLY A 286 30.99 24.78 -12.88
N GLY A 287 30.55 24.34 -14.05
CA GLY A 287 31.17 23.25 -14.83
C GLY A 287 30.11 22.29 -15.38
N ALA A 288 30.49 21.52 -16.40
CA ALA A 288 29.60 20.50 -16.96
C ALA A 288 29.21 19.46 -15.89
N TYR A 289 27.91 19.17 -15.81
CA TYR A 289 27.36 18.14 -14.92
C TYR A 289 27.29 16.80 -15.65
N ALA A 290 27.66 15.75 -14.97
CA ALA A 290 27.40 14.37 -15.39
C ALA A 290 26.88 13.56 -14.19
N PRO A 291 25.87 12.71 -14.39
CA PRO A 291 25.41 11.84 -13.30
C PRO A 291 26.55 10.86 -12.92
N PRO A 292 26.59 10.36 -11.68
CA PRO A 292 27.64 9.45 -11.22
C PRO A 292 27.69 8.14 -12.00
N SER A 293 26.56 7.70 -12.54
CA SER A 293 26.45 6.58 -13.47
C SER A 293 25.23 6.75 -14.38
N THR A 294 25.33 6.24 -15.62
CA THR A 294 24.22 6.08 -16.55
C THR A 294 23.64 4.66 -16.54
N ASN A 295 24.28 3.73 -15.83
CA ASN A 295 23.73 2.41 -15.54
C ASN A 295 23.02 2.42 -14.19
N PRO A 296 21.68 2.31 -14.13
CA PRO A 296 20.93 2.42 -12.88
C PRO A 296 21.23 1.28 -11.89
N TYR A 297 21.88 0.20 -12.35
CA TYR A 297 22.22 -0.95 -11.51
C TYR A 297 23.61 -0.87 -10.89
N ASP A 298 24.32 0.24 -11.11
CA ASP A 298 25.51 0.57 -10.33
C ASP A 298 25.14 1.06 -8.92
N LEU A 299 23.82 1.36 -8.70
CA LEU A 299 23.27 1.72 -7.40
C LEU A 299 23.92 2.95 -6.78
N VAL A 300 24.22 3.96 -7.60
CA VAL A 300 24.87 5.21 -7.20
C VAL A 300 23.98 6.39 -7.59
N THR A 301 23.90 7.37 -6.71
CA THR A 301 23.19 8.64 -6.93
C THR A 301 24.01 9.81 -6.38
N ASP A 302 23.66 11.02 -6.77
CA ASP A 302 24.28 12.27 -6.30
C ASP A 302 23.24 13.28 -5.81
N ASN A 303 22.02 12.85 -5.52
CA ASN A 303 20.94 13.70 -5.01
C ASN A 303 21.44 14.59 -3.88
N ASP A 304 21.30 15.91 -4.04
CA ASP A 304 21.84 16.89 -3.09
C ASP A 304 20.87 17.23 -1.95
N ALA A 305 19.56 17.16 -2.21
CA ALA A 305 18.54 17.39 -1.19
C ALA A 305 18.51 16.29 -0.13
N PRO A 306 18.23 16.62 1.15
CA PRO A 306 18.05 15.62 2.18
C PRO A 306 16.86 14.70 1.88
N LEU A 307 17.11 13.39 1.82
CA LEU A 307 16.09 12.36 1.76
C LEU A 307 15.90 11.79 3.16
N GLY A 308 14.74 11.21 3.39
CA GLY A 308 14.45 10.50 4.62
C GLY A 308 12.98 10.48 4.92
N VAL A 309 12.57 9.50 5.71
CA VAL A 309 11.20 9.36 6.20
C VAL A 309 11.23 9.14 7.69
N ASP A 310 10.59 10.02 8.44
CA ASP A 310 10.30 9.86 9.86
C ASP A 310 8.79 9.73 10.02
N THR A 311 8.34 8.53 10.38
CA THR A 311 6.92 8.22 10.56
C THR A 311 6.71 7.62 11.93
N ASN A 312 5.73 8.13 12.64
CA ASN A 312 5.30 7.65 13.94
C ASN A 312 3.78 7.48 13.90
N GLU A 313 3.31 6.28 14.14
CA GLU A 313 1.88 5.96 14.12
C GLU A 313 1.49 5.04 15.25
N GLY A 314 0.21 5.03 15.60
CA GLY A 314 -0.31 4.14 16.62
C GLY A 314 -1.77 4.43 16.93
N GLY A 315 -2.28 3.72 17.92
CA GLY A 315 -3.65 3.93 18.37
C GLY A 315 -4.11 2.91 19.40
N VAL A 316 -5.38 3.07 19.72
CA VAL A 316 -6.08 2.16 20.62
C VAL A 316 -7.42 1.77 20.00
N SER A 317 -7.82 0.51 20.20
CA SER A 317 -9.14 0.03 19.79
C SER A 317 -9.72 -0.92 20.82
N GLY A 318 -11.06 -0.96 20.86
CA GLY A 318 -11.83 -1.89 21.68
C GLY A 318 -12.85 -2.63 20.81
N ILE A 319 -12.88 -3.95 20.90
CA ILE A 319 -13.80 -4.82 20.18
C ILE A 319 -14.60 -5.59 21.24
N ALA A 320 -15.88 -5.30 21.34
CA ALA A 320 -16.81 -6.02 22.21
C ALA A 320 -17.74 -6.90 21.36
N GLU A 321 -17.87 -8.15 21.73
CA GLU A 321 -18.77 -9.11 21.11
C GLU A 321 -19.70 -9.71 22.18
N TRP A 322 -20.98 -9.72 21.89
CA TRP A 322 -21.99 -10.27 22.79
C TRP A 322 -22.97 -11.15 22.03
N THR A 323 -22.95 -12.44 22.35
CA THR A 323 -23.85 -13.44 21.80
C THR A 323 -25.13 -13.49 22.62
N LEU A 324 -26.27 -13.25 21.99
CA LEU A 324 -27.60 -13.26 22.58
C LEU A 324 -28.48 -14.27 21.84
N GLY A 325 -28.44 -15.54 22.26
CA GLY A 325 -29.16 -16.62 21.57
C GLY A 325 -28.68 -16.76 20.10
N GLY A 326 -29.57 -16.51 19.14
CA GLY A 326 -29.30 -16.65 17.71
C GLY A 326 -28.60 -15.45 17.03
N VAL A 327 -28.19 -14.42 17.79
CA VAL A 327 -27.60 -13.21 17.26
C VAL A 327 -26.33 -12.83 18.01
N THR A 328 -25.39 -12.19 17.32
CA THR A 328 -24.21 -11.56 17.92
C THR A 328 -24.24 -10.05 17.69
N LEU A 329 -24.06 -9.30 18.76
CA LEU A 329 -23.81 -7.85 18.73
C LEU A 329 -22.31 -7.61 18.76
N THR A 330 -21.81 -6.75 17.87
CA THR A 330 -20.41 -6.36 17.85
C THR A 330 -20.31 -4.83 17.91
N SER A 331 -19.40 -4.32 18.75
CA SER A 331 -19.03 -2.91 18.81
C SER A 331 -17.53 -2.76 18.60
N ILE A 332 -17.11 -1.91 17.66
CA ILE A 332 -15.69 -1.61 17.40
C ILE A 332 -15.50 -0.11 17.53
N SER A 333 -14.71 0.31 18.51
CA SER A 333 -14.32 1.71 18.73
C SER A 333 -12.81 1.85 18.52
N ALA A 334 -12.35 2.84 17.78
CA ALA A 334 -10.92 3.04 17.58
C ALA A 334 -10.56 4.52 17.46
N TRP A 335 -9.42 4.86 18.05
CA TRP A 335 -8.70 6.11 17.80
C TRP A 335 -7.30 5.79 17.32
N ARG A 336 -6.84 6.50 16.24
CA ARG A 336 -5.51 6.33 15.67
C ARG A 336 -4.91 7.69 15.33
N PHE A 337 -3.58 7.75 15.38
CA PHE A 337 -2.81 8.88 14.91
C PHE A 337 -1.71 8.44 13.95
N TRP A 338 -1.28 9.39 13.12
CA TRP A 338 -0.15 9.24 12.21
C TRP A 338 0.53 10.59 12.03
N ASN A 339 1.80 10.62 12.38
CA ASN A 339 2.68 11.75 12.14
C ASN A 339 3.69 11.35 11.07
N TRP A 340 3.97 12.23 10.16
CA TRP A 340 4.82 11.93 9.04
C TRP A 340 5.62 13.16 8.61
N ASP A 341 6.94 12.97 8.38
CA ASP A 341 7.81 13.90 7.71
C ASP A 341 8.73 13.13 6.76
N ALA A 342 8.86 13.59 5.52
CA ALA A 342 9.79 13.01 4.59
C ALA A 342 10.36 14.04 3.64
N GLY A 343 11.67 13.98 3.50
CA GLY A 343 12.42 14.73 2.49
C GLY A 343 12.37 14.03 1.13
N ASN A 344 12.38 14.82 0.07
CA ASN A 344 12.41 14.35 -1.30
C ASN A 344 13.27 15.29 -2.16
N ASP A 345 14.03 14.71 -3.08
CA ASP A 345 14.71 15.40 -4.15
C ASP A 345 13.88 15.28 -5.42
N ARG A 346 13.46 16.39 -6.03
CA ARG A 346 12.62 16.35 -7.24
C ARG A 346 13.38 16.63 -8.52
N ASP A 347 14.58 17.15 -8.43
CA ASP A 347 15.41 17.29 -9.61
C ASP A 347 16.31 16.07 -9.82
N TYR A 348 16.52 15.25 -8.76
CA TYR A 348 17.24 13.98 -8.80
C TYR A 348 18.67 14.10 -9.33
N THR A 349 19.34 15.21 -9.03
CA THR A 349 20.71 15.50 -9.48
C THR A 349 21.54 16.07 -8.32
N GLY A 350 22.86 16.10 -8.49
CA GLY A 350 23.77 16.83 -7.58
C GLY A 350 23.81 18.34 -7.83
N LEU A 351 22.89 18.87 -8.65
CA LEU A 351 22.77 20.29 -8.93
C LEU A 351 21.80 20.94 -7.93
N HIS A 352 22.21 22.03 -7.30
CA HIS A 352 21.37 22.76 -6.34
C HIS A 352 20.19 23.47 -7.04
N ILE A 353 19.24 22.66 -7.58
CA ILE A 353 18.02 23.15 -8.26
C ILE A 353 16.87 23.27 -7.25
N GLN A 354 16.48 22.16 -6.61
CA GLN A 354 15.51 22.16 -5.51
C GLN A 354 16.15 21.53 -4.28
N THR A 355 16.65 22.34 -3.40
CA THR A 355 17.46 21.92 -2.25
C THR A 355 16.65 21.38 -1.08
N THR A 356 15.34 21.61 -1.06
CA THR A 356 14.47 21.11 -0.01
C THR A 356 13.06 20.93 -0.53
N GLN A 357 12.49 19.76 -0.25
CA GLN A 357 11.05 19.52 -0.37
C GLN A 357 10.61 18.53 0.67
N HIS A 358 9.67 18.92 1.54
CA HIS A 358 8.99 18.00 2.44
C HIS A 358 7.62 18.54 2.87
N ILE A 359 6.80 17.68 3.46
CA ILE A 359 5.45 18.04 3.88
C ILE A 359 5.18 17.36 5.22
N PRO A 360 5.70 17.89 6.33
CA PRO A 360 5.34 17.40 7.65
C PRO A 360 3.81 17.36 7.79
N SER A 361 3.28 16.21 8.21
CA SER A 361 1.83 16.02 8.30
C SER A 361 1.46 15.26 9.54
N ARG A 362 0.31 15.60 10.09
CA ARG A 362 -0.32 14.91 11.21
C ARG A 362 -1.74 14.53 10.86
N GLN A 363 -2.10 13.28 11.13
CA GLN A 363 -3.46 12.77 11.05
C GLN A 363 -3.91 12.28 12.41
N ASP A 364 -5.17 12.56 12.76
CA ASP A 364 -5.93 11.95 13.83
C ASP A 364 -7.24 11.41 13.25
N GLN A 365 -7.64 10.19 13.63
CA GLN A 365 -8.91 9.59 13.21
C GLN A 365 -9.60 8.90 14.37
N PHE A 366 -10.93 8.88 14.32
CA PHE A 366 -11.80 8.11 15.20
C PHE A 366 -12.81 7.34 14.36
N SER A 367 -13.12 6.11 14.77
CA SER A 367 -14.19 5.31 14.16
C SER A 367 -14.98 4.56 15.20
N GLN A 368 -16.29 4.39 14.93
CA GLN A 368 -17.21 3.59 15.71
C GLN A 368 -18.08 2.75 14.79
N GLU A 369 -18.13 1.46 15.05
CA GLU A 369 -19.02 0.54 14.34
C GLU A 369 -19.87 -0.23 15.34
N PHE A 370 -21.16 -0.39 15.02
CA PHE A 370 -22.08 -1.30 15.68
C PHE A 370 -22.67 -2.27 14.67
N ARG A 371 -22.64 -3.55 14.96
CA ARG A 371 -23.19 -4.61 14.12
C ARG A 371 -24.10 -5.52 14.91
N ILE A 372 -25.09 -6.06 14.21
CA ILE A 372 -25.89 -7.20 14.61
C ILE A 372 -25.87 -8.23 13.49
N GLY A 373 -25.61 -9.49 13.80
CA GLY A 373 -25.58 -10.56 12.81
C GLY A 373 -26.14 -11.86 13.37
N SER A 374 -26.67 -12.70 12.50
CA SER A 374 -27.01 -14.08 12.84
C SER A 374 -25.74 -14.88 13.13
N ASN A 375 -25.75 -15.70 14.18
CA ASN A 375 -24.61 -16.52 14.59
C ASN A 375 -24.79 -18.02 14.34
N THR A 376 -25.96 -18.44 13.91
CA THR A 376 -26.24 -19.82 13.55
C THR A 376 -26.65 -19.90 12.09
N PRO A 377 -26.06 -20.83 11.30
CA PRO A 377 -26.47 -21.05 9.93
C PRO A 377 -27.97 -21.45 9.86
N GLY A 378 -28.71 -20.77 8.98
CA GLY A 378 -30.12 -20.96 8.80
C GLY A 378 -30.56 -20.75 7.34
N PRO A 379 -31.88 -20.85 7.07
CA PRO A 379 -32.40 -20.49 5.75
C PRO A 379 -32.19 -19.01 5.41
N ILE A 380 -32.04 -18.17 6.43
CA ILE A 380 -31.75 -16.73 6.29
C ILE A 380 -30.66 -16.37 7.28
N ASP A 381 -29.53 -15.89 6.73
CA ASP A 381 -28.48 -15.24 7.51
C ASP A 381 -28.46 -13.76 7.19
N TYR A 382 -28.11 -12.95 8.18
CA TYR A 382 -28.04 -11.50 7.99
C TYR A 382 -26.94 -10.87 8.81
N VAL A 383 -26.48 -9.69 8.35
CA VAL A 383 -25.70 -8.74 9.11
C VAL A 383 -26.23 -7.34 8.81
N ALA A 384 -26.34 -6.50 9.82
CA ALA A 384 -26.67 -5.08 9.67
C ALA A 384 -25.83 -4.25 10.62
N GLY A 385 -25.59 -2.98 10.30
CA GLY A 385 -24.77 -2.15 11.15
C GLY A 385 -24.83 -0.67 10.84
N LEU A 386 -24.26 0.08 11.77
CA LEU A 386 -24.04 1.52 11.74
C LEU A 386 -22.54 1.80 11.83
N TYR A 387 -22.07 2.78 11.09
CA TYR A 387 -20.67 3.17 11.08
C TYR A 387 -20.53 4.68 11.14
N TYR A 388 -19.64 5.16 11.99
CA TYR A 388 -19.22 6.55 12.07
C TYR A 388 -17.71 6.64 11.90
N PHE A 389 -17.25 7.67 11.19
CA PHE A 389 -15.82 7.94 10.97
C PHE A 389 -15.55 9.43 10.95
N HIS A 390 -14.50 9.83 11.63
CA HIS A 390 -13.95 11.18 11.61
C HIS A 390 -12.45 11.12 11.38
N GLN A 391 -11.91 12.01 10.54
CA GLN A 391 -10.47 12.24 10.44
C GLN A 391 -10.16 13.73 10.27
N LYS A 392 -8.97 14.12 10.74
CA LYS A 392 -8.36 15.40 10.49
C LYS A 392 -6.91 15.21 10.06
N ILE A 393 -6.49 15.93 9.01
CA ILE A 393 -5.12 15.94 8.52
C ILE A 393 -4.66 17.39 8.45
N VAL A 394 -3.49 17.68 9.02
CA VAL A 394 -2.83 18.98 8.92
C VAL A 394 -1.46 18.74 8.29
N GLY A 395 -1.15 19.49 7.23
CA GLY A 395 0.13 19.42 6.52
C GLY A 395 0.78 20.79 6.40
N HIS A 396 2.11 20.81 6.33
CA HIS A 396 2.93 22.02 6.17
C HIS A 396 3.87 21.84 4.96
N PRO A 397 3.41 22.14 3.73
CA PRO A 397 4.24 21.99 2.54
C PRO A 397 5.39 22.99 2.52
N ILE A 398 6.59 22.49 2.35
CA ILE A 398 7.85 23.26 2.25
C ILE A 398 8.55 22.87 0.96
N SER A 399 8.99 23.88 0.21
CA SER A 399 9.74 23.72 -1.03
C SER A 399 10.72 24.88 -1.14
N ILE A 400 12.02 24.62 -1.33
CA ILE A 400 13.06 25.64 -1.44
C ILE A 400 13.87 25.36 -2.71
N TYR A 401 14.01 26.38 -3.56
CA TYR A 401 14.81 26.34 -4.77
C TYR A 401 16.20 26.95 -4.50
N GLY A 402 17.20 26.39 -5.14
CA GLY A 402 18.60 26.80 -5.00
C GLY A 402 19.11 27.65 -6.16
N PRO A 403 20.42 27.98 -6.14
CA PRO A 403 21.05 28.92 -7.07
C PRO A 403 21.04 28.47 -8.54
N LEU A 404 20.87 27.16 -8.82
CA LEU A 404 20.81 26.67 -10.20
C LEU A 404 19.37 26.50 -10.70
N ALA A 405 18.36 26.81 -9.88
CA ALA A 405 16.96 26.65 -10.24
C ALA A 405 16.56 27.48 -11.47
N THR A 406 16.97 28.75 -11.52
CA THR A 406 16.64 29.60 -12.67
C THR A 406 17.28 29.09 -13.94
N TYR A 407 18.57 28.73 -13.89
CA TYR A 407 19.29 28.19 -15.03
C TYR A 407 18.56 26.96 -15.61
N TRP A 408 18.14 26.02 -14.76
CA TRP A 408 17.56 24.75 -15.18
C TRP A 408 16.10 24.86 -15.63
N LEU A 409 15.31 25.61 -14.90
CA LEU A 409 13.84 25.69 -15.09
C LEU A 409 13.42 26.83 -16.02
N LEU A 410 14.13 27.95 -15.97
CA LEU A 410 13.81 29.20 -16.68
C LEU A 410 15.07 29.78 -17.39
N PRO A 411 15.71 29.01 -18.29
CA PRO A 411 16.93 29.45 -18.92
C PRO A 411 16.77 30.79 -19.66
N GLY A 412 17.77 31.70 -19.49
CA GLY A 412 17.74 33.03 -20.06
C GLY A 412 17.10 34.11 -19.16
N ARG A 413 16.67 33.73 -17.93
CA ARG A 413 16.21 34.68 -16.91
C ARG A 413 17.39 35.07 -15.97
N PRO A 414 17.26 36.21 -15.20
CA PRO A 414 18.25 36.56 -14.18
C PRO A 414 18.56 35.36 -13.25
N ALA A 415 19.81 35.07 -12.99
CA ALA A 415 20.26 33.86 -12.30
C ALA A 415 19.67 33.73 -10.87
N ASP A 416 19.50 34.86 -10.20
CA ASP A 416 18.93 34.95 -8.83
C ASP A 416 17.40 34.96 -8.75
N LEU A 417 16.71 34.83 -9.91
CA LEU A 417 15.24 34.88 -9.95
C LEU A 417 14.58 33.87 -9.01
N LEU A 418 15.11 32.64 -8.96
CA LEU A 418 14.58 31.54 -8.14
C LEU A 418 15.49 31.17 -6.96
N ASP A 419 16.66 31.77 -6.79
CA ASP A 419 17.54 31.40 -5.67
C ASP A 419 16.94 31.81 -4.33
N GLY A 420 16.72 30.83 -3.45
CA GLY A 420 15.96 31.01 -2.20
C GLY A 420 14.44 31.20 -2.40
N TYR A 421 13.90 30.98 -3.61
CA TYR A 421 12.45 31.04 -3.82
C TYR A 421 11.78 29.82 -3.20
N GLN A 422 10.81 30.05 -2.30
CA GLN A 422 10.29 29.02 -1.44
C GLN A 422 8.81 29.13 -1.16
N THR A 423 8.22 28.05 -0.66
CA THR A 423 6.86 28.03 -0.12
C THR A 423 6.87 27.70 1.37
N ALA A 424 5.95 28.34 2.09
CA ALA A 424 5.54 27.94 3.42
C ALA A 424 4.02 28.11 3.55
N GLY A 425 3.40 27.26 4.34
CA GLY A 425 1.95 27.35 4.53
C GLY A 425 1.38 26.18 5.30
N ARG A 426 0.06 26.08 5.23
CA ARG A 426 -0.71 25.07 5.93
C ARG A 426 -1.82 24.51 5.05
N THR A 427 -2.04 23.22 5.16
CA THR A 427 -3.24 22.54 4.68
C THR A 427 -3.99 21.97 5.87
N ASP A 428 -5.32 22.07 5.89
CA ASP A 428 -6.18 21.48 6.92
C ASP A 428 -7.32 20.75 6.18
N PHE A 429 -7.41 19.45 6.37
CA PHE A 429 -8.44 18.61 5.75
C PHE A 429 -9.19 17.84 6.83
N ARG A 430 -10.52 17.85 6.74
CA ARG A 430 -11.41 17.11 7.62
C ARG A 430 -12.37 16.29 6.79
N SER A 431 -12.72 15.11 7.30
CA SER A 431 -13.75 14.25 6.71
C SER A 431 -14.53 13.58 7.83
N GLU A 432 -15.85 13.67 7.73
CA GLU A 432 -16.78 12.95 8.58
C GLU A 432 -17.69 12.10 7.72
N SER A 433 -17.99 10.89 8.16
CA SER A 433 -18.95 10.04 7.45
C SER A 433 -19.78 9.19 8.38
N PHE A 434 -21.04 9.02 8.00
CA PHE A 434 -22.00 8.13 8.63
C PHE A 434 -22.51 7.12 7.61
N GLY A 435 -22.56 5.84 7.98
CA GLY A 435 -23.07 4.76 7.13
C GLY A 435 -24.07 3.85 7.83
N ILE A 436 -25.09 3.45 7.10
CA ILE A 436 -25.99 2.36 7.50
C ILE A 436 -25.93 1.28 6.44
N PHE A 437 -25.82 0.04 6.86
CA PHE A 437 -25.68 -1.09 5.95
C PHE A 437 -26.39 -2.33 6.43
N GLY A 438 -26.69 -3.23 5.49
CA GLY A 438 -27.20 -4.56 5.77
C GLY A 438 -27.00 -5.49 4.58
N GLU A 439 -26.85 -6.76 4.89
CA GLU A 439 -26.75 -7.85 3.93
C GLU A 439 -27.54 -9.05 4.45
N VAL A 440 -28.28 -9.71 3.55
CA VAL A 440 -29.06 -10.91 3.82
C VAL A 440 -28.65 -11.98 2.83
N THR A 441 -28.41 -13.18 3.32
CA THR A 441 -28.26 -14.41 2.52
C THR A 441 -29.47 -15.29 2.75
N TRP A 442 -30.22 -15.56 1.69
CA TRP A 442 -31.37 -16.44 1.68
C TRP A 442 -31.05 -17.76 0.97
N ARG A 443 -31.34 -18.86 1.60
CA ARG A 443 -31.16 -20.21 1.05
C ARG A 443 -32.52 -20.84 0.77
N PRO A 444 -33.14 -20.54 -0.39
CA PRO A 444 -34.46 -21.11 -0.75
C PRO A 444 -34.43 -22.60 -0.97
N LEU A 445 -33.30 -23.17 -1.35
CA LEU A 445 -33.07 -24.58 -1.60
C LEU A 445 -31.68 -24.97 -1.02
N PRO A 446 -31.46 -26.27 -0.70
CA PRO A 446 -30.24 -26.73 -0.02
C PRO A 446 -28.92 -26.37 -0.75
N ARG A 447 -28.97 -26.16 -2.06
CA ARG A 447 -27.76 -25.88 -2.89
C ARG A 447 -27.74 -24.46 -3.48
N ILE A 448 -28.70 -23.62 -3.17
CA ILE A 448 -28.81 -22.26 -3.71
C ILE A 448 -28.73 -21.28 -2.56
N ALA A 449 -27.79 -20.33 -2.66
CA ALA A 449 -27.70 -19.17 -1.79
C ALA A 449 -27.81 -17.88 -2.62
N ILE A 450 -28.73 -17.01 -2.23
CA ILE A 450 -28.91 -15.68 -2.84
C ILE A 450 -28.57 -14.65 -1.77
N THR A 451 -27.54 -13.82 -2.05
CA THR A 451 -27.13 -12.78 -1.13
C THR A 451 -27.45 -11.41 -1.74
N GLY A 452 -28.08 -10.55 -0.98
CA GLY A 452 -28.35 -9.17 -1.33
C GLY A 452 -27.92 -8.23 -0.20
N GLY A 453 -27.21 -7.17 -0.53
CA GLY A 453 -26.77 -6.20 0.46
C GLY A 453 -26.77 -4.77 -0.09
N ILE A 454 -27.02 -3.83 0.81
CA ILE A 454 -27.03 -2.38 0.53
C ILE A 454 -26.39 -1.61 1.66
N ARG A 455 -25.74 -0.51 1.32
CA ARG A 455 -25.21 0.50 2.24
C ARG A 455 -25.55 1.87 1.71
N TYR A 456 -25.97 2.75 2.58
CA TYR A 456 -26.01 4.19 2.34
C TYR A 456 -24.95 4.86 3.21
N THR A 457 -24.17 5.73 2.61
CA THR A 457 -23.14 6.52 3.33
C THR A 457 -23.34 7.98 2.98
N TYR A 458 -23.38 8.82 4.00
CA TYR A 458 -23.31 10.27 3.87
C TYR A 458 -21.95 10.75 4.38
N GLU A 459 -21.33 11.66 3.66
CA GLU A 459 -20.00 12.18 3.98
C GLU A 459 -19.92 13.67 3.78
N GLU A 460 -19.25 14.33 4.71
CA GLU A 460 -18.86 15.73 4.64
C GLU A 460 -17.35 15.88 4.66
N LYS A 461 -16.83 16.78 3.86
CA LYS A 461 -15.41 17.13 3.79
C LYS A 461 -15.21 18.62 3.76
N ASP A 462 -14.26 19.10 4.55
CA ASP A 462 -13.77 20.47 4.55
C ASP A 462 -12.28 20.49 4.26
N GLY A 463 -11.86 21.41 3.41
CA GLY A 463 -10.46 21.62 3.05
C GLY A 463 -10.09 23.09 3.07
N VAL A 464 -8.95 23.39 3.68
CA VAL A 464 -8.32 24.70 3.63
C VAL A 464 -6.90 24.55 3.11
N TYR A 465 -6.57 25.27 2.08
CA TYR A 465 -5.22 25.36 1.51
C TYR A 465 -4.78 26.81 1.61
N ASP A 466 -3.72 27.07 2.36
CA ASP A 466 -3.15 28.40 2.56
C ASP A 466 -1.63 28.31 2.49
N VAL A 467 -1.06 28.59 1.32
CA VAL A 467 0.36 28.46 1.02
C VAL A 467 0.85 29.72 0.33
N THR A 468 1.90 30.31 0.88
CA THR A 468 2.56 31.53 0.37
C THR A 468 3.88 31.17 -0.26
N ALA A 469 4.17 31.74 -1.44
CA ALA A 469 5.45 31.70 -2.10
C ALA A 469 6.18 33.04 -1.90
N PHE A 470 7.46 33.00 -1.53
CA PHE A 470 8.26 34.17 -1.23
C PHE A 470 9.75 33.90 -1.47
N GLY A 471 10.60 34.93 -1.36
CA GLY A 471 12.03 34.80 -1.64
C GLY A 471 12.41 34.94 -3.12
N GLY A 472 13.61 34.53 -3.50
CA GLY A 472 14.18 34.76 -4.81
C GLY A 472 14.38 36.25 -5.08
N LEU A 473 14.56 36.62 -6.34
CA LEU A 473 14.64 38.03 -6.73
C LEU A 473 13.39 38.78 -6.32
N THR A 474 13.52 39.88 -5.55
CA THR A 474 12.41 40.68 -5.02
C THR A 474 12.33 42.09 -5.57
N THR A 475 13.40 42.58 -6.22
CA THR A 475 13.52 43.94 -6.78
C THR A 475 13.72 43.87 -8.28
N GLY A 476 13.31 44.91 -9.02
CA GLY A 476 13.49 44.97 -10.49
C GLY A 476 12.61 43.96 -11.25
N LEU A 477 11.53 43.43 -10.62
CA LEU A 477 10.64 42.47 -11.24
C LEU A 477 9.74 43.12 -12.31
N THR A 478 9.82 42.64 -13.53
CA THR A 478 8.84 42.92 -14.57
C THR A 478 7.63 41.99 -14.44
N PRO A 479 6.45 42.32 -15.02
CA PRO A 479 5.30 41.40 -15.05
C PRO A 479 5.65 40.01 -15.62
N ALA A 480 6.54 39.94 -16.59
CA ALA A 480 7.02 38.66 -17.15
C ALA A 480 7.78 37.83 -16.11
N LEU A 481 8.72 38.46 -15.36
CA LEU A 481 9.47 37.74 -14.33
C LEU A 481 8.57 37.27 -13.16
N VAL A 482 7.57 38.08 -12.80
CA VAL A 482 6.54 37.66 -11.82
C VAL A 482 5.77 36.46 -12.33
N SER A 483 5.34 36.45 -13.60
CA SER A 483 4.66 35.32 -14.22
C SER A 483 5.55 34.07 -14.24
N ASP A 484 6.84 34.25 -14.56
CA ASP A 484 7.81 33.15 -14.57
C ASP A 484 8.00 32.54 -13.16
N LYS A 485 8.17 33.37 -12.12
CA LYS A 485 8.22 32.89 -10.71
C LYS A 485 6.95 32.13 -10.34
N ASN A 486 5.77 32.67 -10.70
CA ASN A 486 4.48 32.05 -10.41
C ASN A 486 4.26 30.75 -11.20
N SER A 487 5.00 30.52 -12.30
CA SER A 487 4.97 29.23 -13.01
C SER A 487 5.66 28.13 -12.21
N ILE A 488 6.59 28.46 -11.33
CA ILE A 488 7.35 27.53 -10.48
C ILE A 488 6.64 27.31 -9.15
N LEU A 489 6.55 28.34 -8.32
CA LEU A 489 5.76 28.34 -7.07
C LEU A 489 4.80 29.52 -7.08
N ARG A 490 3.68 29.37 -6.40
CA ARG A 490 2.72 30.46 -6.26
C ARG A 490 2.01 30.45 -4.93
N SER A 491 1.68 31.63 -4.43
CA SER A 491 0.77 31.78 -3.32
C SER A 491 -0.64 31.41 -3.75
N GLN A 492 -1.31 30.57 -2.97
CA GLN A 492 -2.73 30.28 -3.16
C GLN A 492 -3.39 30.09 -1.80
N SER A 493 -4.57 30.69 -1.65
CA SER A 493 -5.42 30.50 -0.48
C SER A 493 -6.85 30.22 -0.96
N TYR A 494 -7.39 29.09 -0.55
CA TYR A 494 -8.77 28.68 -0.84
C TYR A 494 -9.30 27.71 0.20
N SER A 495 -10.62 27.64 0.29
CA SER A 495 -11.34 26.64 1.06
C SER A 495 -12.40 25.97 0.21
N ALA A 496 -12.76 24.75 0.58
CA ALA A 496 -13.82 24.01 -0.06
C ALA A 496 -14.59 23.18 0.96
N HIS A 497 -15.87 23.04 0.70
CA HIS A 497 -16.76 22.12 1.39
C HIS A 497 -17.40 21.18 0.37
N LEU A 498 -17.52 19.90 0.71
CA LEU A 498 -18.15 18.87 -0.12
C LEU A 498 -19.01 17.96 0.75
N GLY A 499 -20.32 17.95 0.49
CA GLY A 499 -21.27 16.98 1.05
C GLY A 499 -21.74 16.00 -0.03
N ASP A 500 -21.68 14.70 0.22
CA ASP A 500 -22.11 13.68 -0.74
C ASP A 500 -22.79 12.50 -0.06
N GLY A 501 -23.94 12.09 -0.62
CA GLY A 501 -24.65 10.88 -0.24
C GLY A 501 -24.53 9.78 -1.28
N SER A 502 -24.20 8.56 -0.89
CA SER A 502 -23.96 7.48 -1.83
C SER A 502 -24.58 6.16 -1.39
N ALA A 503 -25.05 5.39 -2.39
CA ALA A 503 -25.52 4.03 -2.21
C ALA A 503 -24.56 3.04 -2.88
N SER A 504 -24.08 2.07 -2.12
CA SER A 504 -23.34 0.89 -2.58
C SER A 504 -24.20 -0.36 -2.37
N GLY A 505 -24.00 -1.40 -3.15
CA GLY A 505 -24.75 -2.63 -2.99
C GLY A 505 -24.16 -3.77 -3.80
N ARG A 506 -24.56 -4.99 -3.42
CA ARG A 506 -24.22 -6.20 -4.19
C ARG A 506 -25.39 -7.18 -4.21
N VAL A 507 -25.42 -7.95 -5.28
CA VAL A 507 -26.26 -9.15 -5.40
C VAL A 507 -25.37 -10.28 -5.85
N ASN A 508 -25.54 -11.44 -5.23
CA ASN A 508 -24.78 -12.63 -5.55
C ASN A 508 -25.71 -13.85 -5.55
N ILE A 509 -25.45 -14.77 -6.45
CA ILE A 509 -26.12 -16.08 -6.51
C ILE A 509 -25.00 -17.12 -6.51
N ALA A 510 -25.05 -18.03 -5.55
CA ALA A 510 -24.18 -19.20 -5.46
C ALA A 510 -24.99 -20.49 -5.63
N TYR A 511 -24.39 -21.45 -6.33
CA TYR A 511 -24.99 -22.76 -6.56
C TYR A 511 -23.95 -23.87 -6.33
N ASP A 512 -24.22 -24.75 -5.39
CA ASP A 512 -23.38 -25.92 -5.12
C ASP A 512 -23.70 -27.01 -6.16
N LEU A 513 -22.84 -27.12 -7.17
CA LEU A 513 -22.93 -28.14 -8.21
C LEU A 513 -22.75 -29.54 -7.61
N THR A 514 -21.80 -29.64 -6.70
CA THR A 514 -21.53 -30.82 -5.83
C THR A 514 -21.10 -30.32 -4.46
N ASP A 515 -20.91 -31.20 -3.48
CA ASP A 515 -20.43 -30.83 -2.14
C ASP A 515 -19.03 -30.20 -2.15
N GLY A 516 -18.23 -30.41 -3.20
CA GLY A 516 -16.89 -29.85 -3.37
C GLY A 516 -16.76 -28.82 -4.51
N VAL A 517 -17.87 -28.42 -5.18
CA VAL A 517 -17.83 -27.50 -6.32
C VAL A 517 -18.95 -26.48 -6.24
N MET A 518 -18.63 -25.24 -6.04
CA MET A 518 -19.54 -24.10 -6.03
C MET A 518 -19.30 -23.21 -7.24
N ALA A 519 -20.36 -22.88 -7.97
CA ALA A 519 -20.36 -21.81 -8.97
C ALA A 519 -21.08 -20.60 -8.45
N TYR A 520 -20.63 -19.39 -8.81
CA TYR A 520 -21.28 -18.16 -8.41
C TYR A 520 -21.29 -17.11 -9.51
N ALA A 521 -22.23 -16.19 -9.42
CA ALA A 521 -22.27 -14.96 -10.21
C ALA A 521 -22.65 -13.78 -9.32
N SER A 522 -22.00 -12.65 -9.51
CA SER A 522 -22.21 -11.46 -8.70
C SER A 522 -22.24 -10.19 -9.53
N PHE A 523 -23.02 -9.23 -9.05
CA PHE A 523 -22.97 -7.84 -9.45
C PHE A 523 -22.74 -7.00 -8.20
N ALA A 524 -21.72 -6.12 -8.25
CA ALA A 524 -21.41 -5.20 -7.15
C ALA A 524 -21.26 -3.77 -7.68
N ARG A 525 -21.79 -2.83 -6.91
CA ARG A 525 -21.59 -1.39 -7.13
C ARG A 525 -20.95 -0.77 -5.90
N GLY A 526 -19.79 -0.16 -6.12
CA GLY A 526 -19.06 0.60 -5.10
C GLY A 526 -18.90 2.07 -5.49
N GLN A 527 -18.55 2.88 -4.51
CA GLN A 527 -18.24 4.30 -4.72
C GLN A 527 -17.02 4.69 -3.90
N LYS A 528 -16.16 5.48 -4.53
CA LYS A 528 -15.11 6.25 -3.88
C LYS A 528 -15.60 7.68 -3.77
N SER A 529 -15.55 8.24 -2.57
CA SER A 529 -16.13 9.56 -2.31
C SER A 529 -15.41 10.67 -3.08
N GLY A 530 -16.06 11.78 -3.29
CA GLY A 530 -15.47 12.98 -3.86
C GLY A 530 -14.28 13.47 -3.03
N GLY A 531 -13.36 14.19 -3.65
CA GLY A 531 -12.15 14.69 -3.02
C GLY A 531 -12.01 16.21 -3.13
N ILE A 532 -11.10 16.76 -2.33
CA ILE A 532 -10.70 18.17 -2.36
C ILE A 532 -9.22 18.24 -2.76
N ASN A 533 -8.86 19.10 -3.70
CA ASN A 533 -7.48 19.34 -4.08
C ASN A 533 -6.75 20.06 -2.96
N MET A 534 -5.78 19.40 -2.32
CA MET A 534 -4.95 19.90 -1.23
C MET A 534 -3.50 20.16 -1.65
N SER A 535 -3.23 20.31 -2.96
CA SER A 535 -1.87 20.48 -3.52
C SER A 535 -1.71 21.70 -4.44
N GLY A 536 -2.64 22.67 -4.34
CA GLY A 536 -2.73 23.80 -5.24
C GLY A 536 -3.58 23.51 -6.48
N LEU A 537 -4.12 24.55 -7.09
CA LEU A 537 -5.05 24.47 -8.23
C LEU A 537 -4.38 24.94 -9.52
N PRO A 538 -4.84 24.43 -10.69
CA PRO A 538 -4.59 25.08 -11.97
C PRO A 538 -5.01 26.56 -11.93
N VAL A 539 -4.44 27.37 -12.80
CA VAL A 539 -4.73 28.80 -12.84
C VAL A 539 -5.16 29.25 -14.22
N TYR A 540 -5.88 30.33 -14.26
CA TYR A 540 -6.26 30.96 -15.52
C TYR A 540 -5.03 31.51 -16.25
N PRO A 541 -4.84 31.19 -17.55
CA PRO A 541 -3.82 31.81 -18.36
C PRO A 541 -4.18 33.28 -18.66
N ALA A 542 -3.24 34.04 -19.15
CA ALA A 542 -3.47 35.42 -19.57
C ALA A 542 -4.54 35.49 -20.69
N GLY A 543 -5.39 36.52 -20.63
CA GLY A 543 -6.38 36.77 -21.67
C GLY A 543 -7.74 36.06 -21.53
N VAL A 544 -7.95 35.37 -20.39
CA VAL A 544 -9.30 34.81 -20.10
C VAL A 544 -10.23 35.91 -19.56
N PRO A 545 -11.34 36.22 -20.25
CA PRO A 545 -12.27 37.29 -19.81
C PRO A 545 -12.78 37.02 -18.39
N GLY A 546 -12.77 38.09 -17.54
CA GLY A 546 -13.31 38.04 -16.19
C GLY A 546 -12.37 37.43 -15.13
N HIS A 547 -11.15 37.00 -15.51
CA HIS A 547 -10.16 36.42 -14.60
C HIS A 547 -8.78 37.06 -14.79
N ALA A 548 -8.07 37.30 -13.69
CA ALA A 548 -6.66 37.70 -13.78
C ALA A 548 -5.79 36.47 -14.10
N SER A 549 -4.70 36.74 -14.81
CA SER A 549 -3.68 35.69 -15.06
C SER A 549 -3.08 35.22 -13.72
N GLY A 550 -3.14 33.92 -13.48
CA GLY A 550 -2.63 33.32 -12.25
C GLY A 550 -3.70 33.10 -11.15
N ASP A 551 -4.93 33.57 -11.34
CA ASP A 551 -6.02 33.24 -10.40
C ASP A 551 -6.29 31.73 -10.41
N PRO A 552 -6.55 31.13 -9.24
CA PRO A 552 -6.88 29.71 -9.16
C PRO A 552 -8.23 29.39 -9.84
N ILE A 553 -8.29 28.30 -10.59
CA ILE A 553 -9.52 27.81 -11.21
C ILE A 553 -10.32 27.06 -10.15
N LEU A 554 -11.15 27.79 -9.39
CA LEU A 554 -11.89 27.26 -8.23
C LEU A 554 -12.85 26.12 -8.60
N SER A 555 -13.29 25.99 -9.85
CA SER A 555 -14.10 24.85 -10.30
C SER A 555 -13.34 23.51 -10.28
N THR A 556 -12.02 23.53 -10.10
CA THR A 556 -11.18 22.33 -9.97
C THR A 556 -10.83 21.99 -8.52
N VAL A 557 -11.37 22.73 -7.56
CA VAL A 557 -11.05 22.52 -6.14
C VAL A 557 -11.61 21.19 -5.63
N THR A 558 -12.74 20.73 -6.17
CA THR A 558 -13.34 19.45 -5.83
C THR A 558 -13.34 18.48 -7.02
N VAL A 559 -13.26 17.20 -6.73
CA VAL A 559 -13.46 16.12 -7.70
C VAL A 559 -14.71 15.32 -7.35
N ARG A 560 -15.42 14.89 -8.41
CA ARG A 560 -16.65 14.11 -8.27
C ARG A 560 -16.37 12.72 -7.74
N PRO A 561 -17.34 12.10 -7.06
CA PRO A 561 -17.27 10.70 -6.65
C PRO A 561 -17.01 9.75 -7.84
N GLU A 562 -16.11 8.80 -7.63
CA GLU A 562 -15.84 7.72 -8.57
C GLU A 562 -16.86 6.60 -8.36
N LYS A 563 -17.47 6.13 -9.44
CA LYS A 563 -18.51 5.08 -9.42
C LYS A 563 -18.05 3.85 -10.17
N ASN A 564 -18.01 2.74 -9.47
CA ASN A 564 -17.57 1.45 -9.96
C ASN A 564 -18.75 0.48 -10.06
N SER A 565 -18.81 -0.29 -11.13
CA SER A 565 -19.74 -1.41 -11.31
C SER A 565 -18.97 -2.62 -11.83
N THR A 566 -19.10 -3.75 -11.14
CA THR A 566 -18.37 -4.99 -11.46
C THR A 566 -19.37 -6.14 -11.62
N TRP A 567 -19.19 -6.90 -12.69
CA TRP A 567 -19.79 -8.22 -12.92
C TRP A 567 -18.69 -9.25 -12.75
N GLU A 568 -18.95 -10.29 -11.99
CA GLU A 568 -18.00 -11.36 -11.72
C GLU A 568 -18.72 -12.69 -11.73
N GLY A 569 -18.08 -13.72 -12.26
CA GLY A 569 -18.52 -15.09 -12.17
C GLY A 569 -17.35 -16.02 -11.95
N GLY A 570 -17.52 -17.02 -11.12
CA GLY A 570 -16.43 -17.91 -10.77
C GLY A 570 -16.89 -19.29 -10.34
N VAL A 571 -15.90 -20.17 -10.21
CA VAL A 571 -16.04 -21.54 -9.69
C VAL A 571 -14.99 -21.74 -8.61
N LYS A 572 -15.42 -22.26 -7.46
CA LYS A 572 -14.56 -22.71 -6.37
C LYS A 572 -14.66 -24.20 -6.20
N THR A 573 -13.51 -24.83 -6.04
CA THR A 573 -13.48 -26.29 -5.98
C THR A 573 -12.63 -26.78 -4.81
N ARG A 574 -13.08 -27.90 -4.24
CA ARG A 574 -12.38 -28.70 -3.25
C ARG A 574 -12.45 -30.16 -3.74
N LEU A 575 -11.35 -30.66 -4.24
CA LEU A 575 -11.27 -31.92 -4.98
C LEU A 575 -10.31 -32.89 -4.30
N LEU A 576 -10.35 -34.15 -4.67
CA LEU A 576 -9.44 -35.20 -4.22
C LEU A 576 -9.40 -35.34 -2.67
N ASN A 577 -10.54 -35.33 -2.02
CA ASN A 577 -10.65 -35.36 -0.55
C ASN A 577 -9.86 -34.19 0.08
N ASP A 578 -10.11 -32.97 -0.38
CA ASP A 578 -9.49 -31.72 0.08
C ASP A 578 -7.98 -31.61 -0.19
N ALA A 579 -7.42 -32.55 -0.98
CA ALA A 579 -6.01 -32.46 -1.35
C ALA A 579 -5.74 -31.42 -2.45
N LEU A 580 -6.75 -30.99 -3.19
CA LEU A 580 -6.65 -29.99 -4.25
C LEU A 580 -7.78 -28.96 -4.11
N THR A 581 -7.40 -27.69 -3.97
CA THR A 581 -8.28 -26.56 -4.22
C THR A 581 -7.91 -25.88 -5.52
N PHE A 582 -8.89 -25.52 -6.34
CA PHE A 582 -8.71 -24.75 -7.57
C PHE A 582 -9.88 -23.82 -7.73
N ASN A 583 -9.61 -22.53 -7.71
CA ASN A 583 -10.60 -21.48 -7.86
C ASN A 583 -10.27 -20.68 -9.12
N ILE A 584 -11.29 -20.30 -9.87
CA ILE A 584 -11.16 -19.46 -11.06
C ILE A 584 -12.32 -18.47 -11.12
N ASP A 585 -12.03 -17.25 -11.46
CA ASP A 585 -13.03 -16.22 -11.69
C ASP A 585 -12.71 -15.35 -12.91
N ALA A 586 -13.76 -14.81 -13.51
CA ALA A 586 -13.68 -13.83 -14.58
C ALA A 586 -14.51 -12.61 -14.19
N TYR A 587 -14.00 -11.42 -14.54
CA TYR A 587 -14.62 -10.17 -14.15
C TYR A 587 -14.61 -9.13 -15.27
N TYR A 588 -15.59 -8.23 -15.22
CA TYR A 588 -15.64 -7.01 -16.00
C TYR A 588 -16.04 -5.85 -15.09
N THR A 589 -15.18 -4.84 -15.04
CA THR A 589 -15.38 -3.64 -14.22
C THR A 589 -15.44 -2.41 -15.09
N ARG A 590 -16.43 -1.56 -14.84
CA ARG A 590 -16.58 -0.23 -15.42
C ARG A 590 -16.52 0.82 -14.33
N VAL A 591 -15.61 1.79 -14.48
CA VAL A 591 -15.47 2.93 -13.58
C VAL A 591 -15.81 4.21 -14.35
N ASN A 592 -16.70 5.00 -13.80
CA ASN A 592 -17.01 6.35 -14.28
C ASN A 592 -16.45 7.35 -13.30
N ASP A 593 -16.00 8.52 -13.81
CA ASP A 593 -15.40 9.59 -13.03
C ASP A 593 -14.19 9.11 -12.21
N PHE A 594 -13.35 8.25 -12.81
CA PHE A 594 -12.15 7.70 -12.15
C PHE A 594 -11.27 8.83 -11.65
N GLN A 595 -10.95 8.83 -10.34
CA GLN A 595 -10.15 9.87 -9.71
C GLN A 595 -8.66 9.56 -9.91
N ALA A 596 -7.97 10.48 -10.55
CA ALA A 596 -6.54 10.37 -10.81
C ALA A 596 -5.82 11.68 -10.50
N ASN A 597 -4.54 11.54 -10.19
CA ASN A 597 -3.63 12.65 -10.14
C ASN A 597 -3.15 12.95 -11.56
N VAL A 598 -3.38 14.14 -12.05
CA VAL A 598 -2.99 14.58 -13.39
C VAL A 598 -1.99 15.72 -13.31
N VAL A 599 -1.06 15.75 -14.24
CA VAL A 599 -0.09 16.84 -14.34
C VAL A 599 -0.74 18.04 -15.02
N ASP A 600 -0.50 19.25 -14.50
CA ASP A 600 -0.94 20.49 -15.12
C ASP A 600 -0.15 20.72 -16.43
N SER A 601 -0.71 20.26 -17.54
CA SER A 601 -0.11 20.34 -18.86
C SER A 601 -0.21 21.74 -19.50
N ALA A 602 -1.00 22.64 -18.91
CA ALA A 602 -1.05 24.04 -19.34
C ALA A 602 0.22 24.81 -18.90
N ALA A 603 0.94 24.30 -17.92
CA ALA A 603 2.22 24.89 -17.53
C ALA A 603 3.32 24.44 -18.50
N VAL A 604 4.10 25.39 -19.03
CA VAL A 604 5.28 25.12 -19.87
C VAL A 604 6.31 24.25 -19.13
N ILE A 605 6.25 24.27 -17.81
CA ILE A 605 7.05 23.48 -16.88
C ILE A 605 6.08 22.64 -16.06
N ALA A 606 6.00 21.34 -16.34
CA ALA A 606 5.09 20.41 -15.67
C ALA A 606 5.59 20.05 -14.26
N LEU A 607 5.50 21.00 -13.32
CA LEU A 607 5.92 20.85 -11.93
C LEU A 607 4.76 20.48 -10.97
N ARG A 608 3.53 20.56 -11.43
CA ARG A 608 2.35 20.44 -10.57
C ARG A 608 1.44 19.34 -11.03
N SER A 609 0.86 18.70 -10.05
CA SER A 609 -0.23 17.77 -10.27
C SER A 609 -1.42 18.14 -9.37
N TYR A 610 -2.60 17.86 -9.85
CA TYR A 610 -3.86 18.07 -9.15
C TYR A 610 -4.82 16.89 -9.41
N LEU A 611 -5.81 16.76 -8.54
CA LEU A 611 -6.84 15.73 -8.72
C LEU A 611 -7.81 16.11 -9.83
N ALA A 612 -8.13 15.13 -10.68
CA ALA A 612 -9.17 15.27 -11.69
C ALA A 612 -9.93 13.97 -11.90
N ASN A 613 -11.11 14.07 -12.52
CA ASN A 613 -11.88 12.90 -12.91
C ASN A 613 -11.58 12.52 -14.37
N ILE A 614 -11.17 11.29 -14.58
CA ILE A 614 -11.07 10.65 -15.90
C ILE A 614 -12.46 10.10 -16.24
N PRO A 615 -13.04 10.43 -17.39
CA PRO A 615 -14.44 10.12 -17.67
C PRO A 615 -14.78 8.65 -17.54
N LYS A 616 -13.92 7.75 -18.08
CA LYS A 616 -14.24 6.33 -18.07
C LYS A 616 -13.01 5.43 -18.14
N VAL A 617 -12.98 4.46 -17.26
CA VAL A 617 -12.00 3.35 -17.23
C VAL A 617 -12.76 2.03 -17.32
N THR A 618 -12.18 1.03 -17.99
CA THR A 618 -12.67 -0.35 -17.98
C THR A 618 -11.53 -1.31 -17.70
N VAL A 619 -11.82 -2.34 -16.89
CA VAL A 619 -10.89 -3.42 -16.61
C VAL A 619 -11.64 -4.75 -16.73
N LYS A 620 -11.03 -5.72 -17.39
CA LYS A 620 -11.55 -7.09 -17.51
C LYS A 620 -10.42 -8.08 -17.31
N GLY A 621 -10.75 -9.25 -16.81
CA GLY A 621 -9.71 -10.25 -16.58
C GLY A 621 -10.24 -11.59 -16.15
N ILE A 622 -9.27 -12.49 -15.95
CA ILE A 622 -9.46 -13.83 -15.42
C ILE A 622 -8.40 -14.04 -14.35
N GLU A 623 -8.79 -14.61 -13.23
CA GLU A 623 -7.90 -14.92 -12.10
C GLU A 623 -8.09 -16.37 -11.69
N PHE A 624 -7.01 -16.99 -11.20
CA PHE A 624 -7.09 -18.32 -10.58
C PHE A 624 -6.16 -18.40 -9.39
N ASP A 625 -6.50 -19.25 -8.46
CA ASP A 625 -5.65 -19.71 -7.37
C ASP A 625 -5.84 -21.22 -7.14
N ALA A 626 -4.74 -21.90 -6.84
CA ALA A 626 -4.69 -23.33 -6.64
C ALA A 626 -3.75 -23.68 -5.49
N ALA A 627 -4.14 -24.67 -4.68
CA ALA A 627 -3.26 -25.30 -3.71
C ALA A 627 -3.44 -26.81 -3.76
N ALA A 628 -2.33 -27.55 -3.71
CA ALA A 628 -2.34 -29.01 -3.77
C ALA A 628 -1.44 -29.61 -2.70
N ARG A 629 -1.94 -30.62 -1.98
CA ARG A 629 -1.17 -31.49 -1.11
C ARG A 629 -0.89 -32.80 -1.83
N VAL A 630 0.37 -33.05 -2.15
CA VAL A 630 0.80 -34.25 -2.87
C VAL A 630 1.43 -35.22 -1.88
N GLY A 631 0.64 -36.18 -1.42
CA GLY A 631 0.99 -37.03 -0.30
C GLY A 631 1.17 -36.22 0.99
N ALA A 632 1.94 -36.78 1.94
CA ALA A 632 2.16 -36.15 3.25
C ALA A 632 3.28 -35.11 3.28
N ARG A 633 4.04 -34.94 2.17
CA ARG A 633 5.32 -34.22 2.21
C ARG A 633 5.42 -33.02 1.29
N LEU A 634 4.62 -32.94 0.26
CA LEU A 634 4.72 -31.88 -0.75
C LEU A 634 3.44 -31.05 -0.78
N THR A 635 3.59 -29.75 -0.56
CA THR A 635 2.53 -28.75 -0.77
C THR A 635 2.95 -27.87 -1.94
N LEU A 636 2.04 -27.69 -2.89
CA LEU A 636 2.23 -26.83 -4.06
C LEU A 636 1.16 -25.74 -4.07
N ARG A 637 1.51 -24.55 -4.56
CA ARG A 637 0.60 -23.45 -4.76
C ARG A 637 0.89 -22.75 -6.07
N ALA A 638 -0.16 -22.26 -6.70
CA ALA A 638 -0.05 -21.42 -7.87
C ALA A 638 -1.20 -20.39 -7.87
N ALA A 639 -0.91 -19.19 -8.29
CA ALA A 639 -1.94 -18.18 -8.53
C ALA A 639 -1.56 -17.35 -9.74
N GLY A 640 -2.55 -16.84 -10.46
CA GLY A 640 -2.31 -16.03 -11.64
C GLY A 640 -3.47 -15.12 -11.96
N ALA A 641 -3.16 -14.03 -12.64
CA ALA A 641 -4.14 -13.07 -13.09
C ALA A 641 -3.78 -12.56 -14.50
N TYR A 642 -4.79 -12.52 -15.35
CA TYR A 642 -4.80 -11.74 -16.58
C TYR A 642 -5.68 -10.53 -16.36
N SER A 643 -5.16 -9.33 -16.62
CA SER A 643 -5.90 -8.07 -16.45
C SER A 643 -5.67 -7.16 -17.63
N ASP A 644 -6.76 -6.71 -18.28
CA ASP A 644 -6.73 -5.77 -19.39
C ASP A 644 -7.51 -4.52 -18.98
N GLY A 645 -6.77 -3.49 -18.54
CA GLY A 645 -7.30 -2.21 -18.08
C GLY A 645 -6.92 -1.08 -19.02
N ILE A 646 -7.91 -0.31 -19.46
CA ILE A 646 -7.72 0.81 -20.37
C ILE A 646 -8.51 2.05 -19.94
N TYR A 647 -8.02 3.21 -20.31
CA TYR A 647 -8.81 4.44 -20.34
C TYR A 647 -9.81 4.37 -21.47
N ALA A 648 -11.04 3.94 -21.20
CA ALA A 648 -12.07 3.83 -22.24
C ALA A 648 -12.49 5.21 -22.79
N SER A 649 -12.27 6.28 -22.03
CA SER A 649 -12.40 7.67 -22.47
C SER A 649 -11.50 8.56 -21.63
N TYR A 650 -10.51 9.21 -22.26
CA TYR A 650 -9.62 10.20 -21.63
C TYR A 650 -9.11 11.21 -22.66
N PRO A 651 -10.01 12.05 -23.20
CA PRO A 651 -9.69 12.94 -24.34
C PRO A 651 -8.79 14.12 -23.99
N LYS A 652 -8.59 14.42 -22.69
CA LYS A 652 -7.81 15.56 -22.19
C LYS A 652 -6.82 15.11 -21.12
N GLY A 653 -5.97 14.14 -21.44
CA GLY A 653 -4.92 13.65 -20.57
C GLY A 653 -3.61 14.41 -20.73
N PRO A 654 -2.63 14.20 -19.83
CA PRO A 654 -1.29 14.74 -19.99
C PRO A 654 -0.59 14.14 -21.21
N CYS A 655 0.20 14.96 -21.91
CA CYS A 655 1.00 14.45 -23.02
C CYS A 655 2.24 13.69 -22.52
N PRO A 656 2.69 12.66 -23.26
CA PRO A 656 3.93 11.95 -22.93
C PRO A 656 5.16 12.87 -23.09
N ILE A 657 6.22 12.54 -22.35
CA ILE A 657 7.42 13.37 -22.25
C ILE A 657 8.03 13.73 -23.61
N GLU A 658 7.98 12.83 -24.57
CA GLU A 658 8.44 13.03 -25.94
C GLU A 658 7.66 14.09 -26.72
N LYS A 659 6.52 14.54 -26.23
CA LYS A 659 5.73 15.66 -26.77
C LYS A 659 5.90 16.96 -25.99
N THR A 660 6.68 16.96 -24.93
CA THR A 660 6.96 18.18 -24.16
C THR A 660 7.62 19.24 -25.03
N GLY A 661 7.06 20.44 -25.08
CA GLY A 661 7.55 21.53 -25.95
C GLY A 661 6.84 21.62 -27.30
N SER A 662 5.91 20.73 -27.61
CA SER A 662 5.13 20.76 -28.87
C SER A 662 4.10 21.90 -28.95
N GLY A 663 3.85 22.60 -27.84
CA GLY A 663 2.73 23.56 -27.70
C GLY A 663 1.38 22.89 -27.46
N THR A 664 1.31 21.56 -27.47
CA THR A 664 0.08 20.80 -27.20
C THR A 664 -0.04 20.58 -25.69
N ALA A 665 -1.04 21.20 -25.08
CA ALA A 665 -1.25 21.13 -23.63
C ALA A 665 -1.92 19.82 -23.16
N GLN A 666 -2.70 19.15 -24.02
CA GLN A 666 -3.45 17.94 -23.68
C GLN A 666 -3.41 16.94 -24.82
N CYS A 667 -3.38 15.67 -24.50
CA CYS A 667 -3.40 14.55 -25.44
C CYS A 667 -4.60 13.65 -25.17
N ASP A 668 -5.14 13.06 -26.24
CA ASP A 668 -6.15 12.00 -26.09
C ASP A 668 -5.46 10.68 -25.72
N LEU A 669 -5.74 10.21 -24.53
CA LEU A 669 -5.25 8.95 -24.00
C LEU A 669 -6.31 7.83 -24.04
N SER A 670 -7.43 8.06 -24.74
CA SER A 670 -8.47 7.04 -24.90
C SER A 670 -7.90 5.79 -25.58
N GLY A 671 -8.19 4.62 -25.04
CA GLY A 671 -7.62 3.34 -25.50
C GLY A 671 -6.26 2.98 -24.92
N GLN A 672 -5.55 3.89 -24.24
CA GLN A 672 -4.27 3.58 -23.61
C GLN A 672 -4.44 2.66 -22.40
N ALA A 673 -3.44 1.79 -22.18
CA ALA A 673 -3.40 0.92 -21.01
C ALA A 673 -3.20 1.74 -19.72
N MET A 674 -3.81 1.28 -18.65
CA MET A 674 -3.63 1.89 -17.31
C MET A 674 -2.20 1.70 -16.83
N PRO A 675 -1.61 2.72 -16.16
CA PRO A 675 -0.27 2.60 -15.59
C PRO A 675 -0.25 1.62 -14.40
N GLY A 676 0.92 1.02 -14.16
CA GLY A 676 1.12 0.12 -13.03
C GLY A 676 0.39 -1.23 -13.13
N LEU A 677 -0.38 -1.50 -14.20
CA LEU A 677 -1.13 -2.74 -14.39
C LEU A 677 -0.41 -3.69 -15.35
N PRO A 678 0.19 -4.79 -14.88
CA PRO A 678 0.70 -5.83 -15.75
C PRO A 678 -0.46 -6.61 -16.40
N LYS A 679 -0.31 -6.97 -17.67
CA LYS A 679 -1.32 -7.83 -18.33
C LYS A 679 -1.36 -9.24 -17.75
N TRP A 680 -0.20 -9.77 -17.35
CA TRP A 680 -0.08 -11.08 -16.71
C TRP A 680 0.75 -10.94 -15.44
N THR A 681 0.24 -11.51 -14.36
CA THR A 681 0.95 -11.75 -13.11
C THR A 681 0.76 -13.19 -12.70
N GLY A 682 1.75 -13.78 -12.05
CA GLY A 682 1.65 -15.14 -11.56
C GLY A 682 2.62 -15.39 -10.43
N SER A 683 2.24 -16.28 -9.54
CA SER A 683 3.09 -16.84 -8.51
C SER A 683 2.96 -18.36 -8.48
N ALA A 684 4.04 -19.04 -8.20
CA ALA A 684 4.06 -20.49 -7.96
C ALA A 684 5.05 -20.78 -6.85
N GLY A 685 4.71 -21.69 -5.96
CA GLY A 685 5.57 -22.07 -4.85
C GLY A 685 5.34 -23.50 -4.41
N GLY A 686 6.35 -24.07 -3.74
CA GLY A 686 6.28 -25.40 -3.20
C GLY A 686 7.10 -25.55 -1.92
N GLU A 687 6.60 -26.37 -1.02
CA GLU A 687 7.29 -26.78 0.21
C GLU A 687 7.35 -28.29 0.26
N TYR A 688 8.57 -28.83 0.43
CA TYR A 688 8.81 -30.26 0.60
C TYR A 688 9.39 -30.52 1.99
N ARG A 689 8.76 -31.44 2.74
CA ARG A 689 9.16 -31.83 4.09
C ARG A 689 9.73 -33.21 4.08
N LEU A 690 10.93 -33.35 4.58
CA LEU A 690 11.63 -34.64 4.68
C LEU A 690 11.90 -34.93 6.17
N PRO A 691 11.21 -35.89 6.79
CA PRO A 691 11.53 -36.34 8.13
C PRO A 691 12.97 -36.84 8.20
N ILE A 692 13.77 -36.24 9.09
CA ILE A 692 15.17 -36.63 9.33
C ILE A 692 15.48 -36.50 10.81
N SER A 693 16.43 -37.32 11.30
CA SER A 693 17.02 -37.17 12.62
C SER A 693 18.37 -36.49 12.47
N MET A 694 18.60 -35.39 13.17
CA MET A 694 19.90 -34.70 13.18
C MET A 694 20.38 -34.50 14.61
N ALA A 695 21.62 -34.88 14.91
CA ALA A 695 22.22 -34.85 16.24
C ALA A 695 21.35 -35.51 17.33
N GLY A 696 20.70 -36.65 16.97
CA GLY A 696 19.88 -37.44 17.91
C GLY A 696 18.49 -36.85 18.21
N ARG A 697 18.07 -35.81 17.47
CA ARG A 697 16.75 -35.22 17.59
C ARG A 697 15.95 -35.46 16.32
N GLU A 698 14.71 -35.94 16.49
CA GLU A 698 13.74 -36.03 15.39
C GLU A 698 13.27 -34.66 14.94
N GLY A 699 13.14 -34.49 13.65
CA GLY A 699 12.69 -33.25 13.02
C GLY A 699 12.46 -33.40 11.53
N GLU A 700 12.33 -32.30 10.83
CA GLU A 700 12.10 -32.26 9.39
C GLU A 700 13.10 -31.31 8.71
N MET A 701 13.66 -31.75 7.60
CA MET A 701 14.26 -30.82 6.66
C MET A 701 13.16 -30.26 5.77
N VAL A 702 13.07 -28.92 5.74
CA VAL A 702 12.07 -28.18 4.96
C VAL A 702 12.79 -27.49 3.81
N LEU A 703 12.38 -27.81 2.59
CA LEU A 703 12.84 -27.19 1.35
C LEU A 703 11.72 -26.37 0.77
N ARG A 704 12.00 -25.12 0.41
CA ARG A 704 11.02 -24.25 -0.18
C ARG A 704 11.56 -23.46 -1.35
N ALA A 705 10.73 -23.27 -2.38
CA ALA A 705 11.01 -22.38 -3.49
C ALA A 705 9.70 -21.69 -3.93
N ASP A 706 9.78 -20.39 -4.20
CA ASP A 706 8.67 -19.56 -4.66
C ASP A 706 9.15 -18.72 -5.85
N ALA A 707 8.36 -18.64 -6.90
CA ALA A 707 8.60 -17.82 -8.08
C ALA A 707 7.44 -16.85 -8.29
N VAL A 708 7.75 -15.60 -8.61
CA VAL A 708 6.77 -14.56 -8.93
C VAL A 708 7.14 -13.92 -10.25
N THR A 709 6.17 -13.79 -11.14
CA THR A 709 6.38 -13.22 -12.47
C THR A 709 5.37 -12.15 -12.79
N ARG A 710 5.78 -11.14 -13.55
CA ARG A 710 4.86 -10.15 -14.15
C ARG A 710 5.36 -9.67 -15.50
N THR A 711 4.43 -9.29 -16.36
CA THR A 711 4.74 -8.66 -17.65
C THR A 711 5.09 -7.17 -17.47
N LYS A 712 5.50 -6.53 -18.56
CA LYS A 712 5.80 -5.09 -18.58
C LYS A 712 4.60 -4.23 -18.16
N ILE A 713 4.88 -3.06 -17.58
CA ILE A 713 3.90 -2.02 -17.23
C ILE A 713 4.33 -0.66 -17.77
N PHE A 714 3.39 0.27 -17.92
CA PHE A 714 3.69 1.69 -18.08
C PHE A 714 3.87 2.31 -16.68
N GLY A 715 4.93 3.09 -16.50
CA GLY A 715 5.23 3.76 -15.22
C GLY A 715 4.40 5.01 -14.99
N ASP A 716 3.77 5.56 -16.03
CA ASP A 716 2.91 6.74 -15.93
C ASP A 716 1.64 6.61 -16.80
N ALA A 717 0.72 7.55 -16.61
CA ALA A 717 -0.58 7.57 -17.29
C ALA A 717 -0.49 7.98 -18.78
N THR A 718 0.65 8.51 -19.23
CA THR A 718 0.78 9.07 -20.58
C THR A 718 1.01 8.00 -21.65
N GLY A 719 1.39 6.79 -21.23
CA GLY A 719 1.76 5.72 -22.12
C GLY A 719 3.09 5.95 -22.86
N SER A 720 3.97 6.80 -22.32
CA SER A 720 5.29 7.07 -22.90
C SER A 720 6.10 5.78 -23.08
N ALA A 721 6.78 5.64 -24.20
CA ALA A 721 7.70 4.53 -24.44
C ALA A 721 8.92 4.56 -23.50
N TYR A 722 9.23 5.72 -22.98
CA TYR A 722 10.39 5.93 -22.09
C TYR A 722 10.11 5.64 -20.63
N THR A 723 8.84 5.50 -20.23
CA THR A 723 8.44 5.14 -18.86
C THR A 723 8.01 3.68 -18.73
N VAL A 724 8.32 2.84 -19.71
CA VAL A 724 8.03 1.41 -19.67
C VAL A 724 8.98 0.70 -18.70
N ILE A 725 8.41 0.02 -17.72
CA ILE A 725 9.11 -0.91 -16.82
C ILE A 725 8.99 -2.32 -17.40
N LYS A 726 10.13 -2.97 -17.63
CA LYS A 726 10.17 -4.34 -18.19
C LYS A 726 9.60 -5.35 -17.21
N GLY A 727 9.01 -6.42 -17.74
CA GLY A 727 8.59 -7.57 -16.95
C GLY A 727 9.79 -8.33 -16.36
N TYR A 728 9.53 -9.05 -15.27
CA TYR A 728 10.56 -9.84 -14.59
C TYR A 728 9.96 -11.06 -13.89
N THR A 729 10.86 -11.97 -13.53
CA THR A 729 10.57 -13.09 -12.64
C THR A 729 11.57 -13.08 -11.49
N LEU A 730 11.05 -13.20 -10.26
CA LEU A 730 11.85 -13.36 -9.05
C LEU A 730 11.68 -14.76 -8.52
N VAL A 731 12.76 -15.32 -7.99
CA VAL A 731 12.75 -16.62 -7.31
C VAL A 731 13.33 -16.43 -5.92
N ASN A 732 12.60 -16.91 -4.92
CA ASN A 732 13.01 -16.95 -3.53
C ASN A 732 13.05 -18.40 -3.07
N GLY A 733 13.78 -18.71 -2.00
CA GLY A 733 13.78 -20.04 -1.45
C GLY A 733 14.43 -20.11 -0.09
N SER A 734 14.23 -21.25 0.57
CA SER A 734 14.86 -21.54 1.86
C SER A 734 15.08 -23.03 2.05
N ILE A 735 16.05 -23.35 2.88
CA ILE A 735 16.33 -24.68 3.40
C ILE A 735 16.49 -24.57 4.91
N GLY A 736 15.77 -25.40 5.66
CA GLY A 736 15.82 -25.36 7.12
C GLY A 736 15.65 -26.72 7.74
N TYR A 737 16.03 -26.80 9.00
CA TYR A 737 15.73 -27.92 9.87
C TYR A 737 14.77 -27.44 10.96
N ARG A 738 13.64 -28.12 11.08
CA ARG A 738 12.55 -27.80 12.00
C ARG A 738 12.33 -28.95 12.97
N THR A 739 12.15 -28.60 14.22
CA THR A 739 11.66 -29.46 15.30
C THR A 739 10.34 -28.87 15.84
N PRO A 740 9.60 -29.53 16.70
CA PRO A 740 8.39 -28.94 17.31
C PRO A 740 8.64 -27.60 18.06
N ARG A 741 9.85 -27.39 18.58
CA ARG A 741 10.15 -26.22 19.41
C ARG A 741 11.01 -25.15 18.76
N TRP A 742 11.76 -25.48 17.70
CA TRP A 742 12.64 -24.52 17.05
C TRP A 742 12.87 -24.87 15.57
N GLU A 743 13.23 -23.88 14.80
CA GLU A 743 13.61 -24.00 13.38
C GLU A 743 14.86 -23.15 13.14
N VAL A 744 15.81 -23.69 12.39
CA VAL A 744 16.92 -22.94 11.79
C VAL A 744 16.83 -23.06 10.30
N ALA A 745 16.84 -21.95 9.59
CA ALA A 745 16.75 -21.93 8.13
C ALA A 745 17.73 -20.93 7.52
N VAL A 746 18.28 -21.28 6.38
CA VAL A 746 18.95 -20.37 5.45
C VAL A 746 17.93 -19.97 4.41
N PHE A 747 17.78 -18.68 4.16
CA PHE A 747 16.89 -18.16 3.14
C PHE A 747 17.65 -17.30 2.12
N ALA A 748 17.13 -17.24 0.92
CA ALA A 748 17.59 -16.33 -0.10
C ALA A 748 16.39 -15.70 -0.81
N ARG A 749 16.35 -14.37 -0.89
CA ARG A 749 15.41 -13.59 -1.69
C ARG A 749 16.11 -13.09 -2.94
N ASN A 750 15.38 -13.07 -4.07
CA ASN A 750 15.95 -12.74 -5.37
C ASN A 750 17.21 -13.57 -5.68
N ILE A 751 17.10 -14.89 -5.62
CA ILE A 751 18.23 -15.84 -5.71
C ILE A 751 19.13 -15.56 -6.92
N PHE A 752 18.52 -15.20 -8.06
CA PHE A 752 19.24 -14.95 -9.32
C PHE A 752 19.73 -13.51 -9.48
N ASP A 753 19.65 -12.71 -8.42
CA ASP A 753 20.04 -11.29 -8.39
C ASP A 753 19.45 -10.49 -9.57
N LYS A 754 18.16 -10.71 -9.81
CA LYS A 754 17.45 -10.10 -10.94
C LYS A 754 17.29 -8.60 -10.73
N ASN A 755 17.88 -7.85 -11.65
CA ASN A 755 17.75 -6.41 -11.69
C ASN A 755 16.49 -5.98 -12.45
N TYR A 756 15.70 -5.07 -11.85
CA TYR A 756 14.52 -4.45 -12.45
C TYR A 756 14.26 -3.07 -11.82
N MET A 757 13.40 -2.27 -12.44
CA MET A 757 12.92 -1.02 -11.85
C MET A 757 11.62 -1.24 -11.09
N GLN A 758 11.55 -0.71 -9.87
CA GLN A 758 10.31 -0.70 -9.07
C GLN A 758 9.35 0.38 -9.57
N ASN A 759 9.88 1.57 -9.84
CA ASN A 759 9.17 2.70 -10.42
C ASN A 759 10.07 3.49 -11.38
N LEU A 760 9.46 4.37 -12.16
CA LEU A 760 10.13 5.37 -12.99
C LEU A 760 9.45 6.72 -12.77
N THR A 761 10.25 7.77 -12.68
CA THR A 761 9.81 9.15 -12.46
C THR A 761 10.41 10.06 -13.54
N VAL A 762 9.58 10.92 -14.11
CA VAL A 762 10.05 11.99 -14.99
C VAL A 762 10.49 13.16 -14.11
N GLN A 763 11.71 13.65 -14.33
CA GLN A 763 12.24 14.80 -13.60
C GLN A 763 11.32 16.02 -13.72
N ALA A 764 11.14 16.73 -12.62
CA ALA A 764 10.42 18.00 -12.61
C ALA A 764 11.07 19.00 -13.60
N GLY A 765 10.22 19.69 -14.38
CA GLY A 765 10.67 20.58 -15.45
C GLY A 765 10.82 19.94 -16.83
N ASN A 766 10.64 18.61 -16.92
CA ASN A 766 10.61 17.85 -18.18
C ASN A 766 11.79 18.15 -19.10
N SER A 767 13.03 18.12 -18.56
CA SER A 767 14.26 18.28 -19.37
C SER A 767 14.54 17.06 -20.27
N GLY A 768 13.86 15.93 -19.99
CA GLY A 768 14.03 14.64 -20.61
C GLY A 768 14.58 13.58 -19.65
N LEU A 769 15.09 13.95 -18.47
CA LEU A 769 15.62 12.99 -17.52
C LEU A 769 14.50 12.11 -16.93
N ILE A 770 14.74 10.80 -16.94
CA ILE A 770 13.94 9.79 -16.26
C ILE A 770 14.84 9.08 -15.27
N VAL A 771 14.41 9.10 -14.02
CA VAL A 771 15.03 8.42 -12.88
C VAL A 771 14.15 7.28 -12.41
N GLY A 772 14.65 6.42 -11.52
CA GLY A 772 13.85 5.31 -10.98
C GLY A 772 14.50 4.68 -9.76
N THR A 773 13.70 3.90 -9.05
CA THR A 773 14.18 3.09 -7.93
C THR A 773 14.53 1.70 -8.44
N PRO A 774 15.81 1.28 -8.40
CA PRO A 774 16.20 -0.09 -8.69
C PRO A 774 15.62 -1.06 -7.67
N SER A 775 15.52 -2.33 -8.07
CA SER A 775 15.14 -3.43 -7.18
C SER A 775 16.16 -3.62 -6.06
N ASP A 776 15.67 -4.14 -4.93
CA ASP A 776 16.55 -4.64 -3.88
C ASP A 776 17.47 -5.74 -4.45
N PRO A 777 18.78 -5.69 -4.18
CA PRO A 777 19.71 -6.76 -4.53
C PRO A 777 19.36 -8.06 -3.80
N ARG A 778 19.94 -9.18 -4.27
CA ARG A 778 19.82 -10.48 -3.59
C ARG A 778 20.13 -10.35 -2.10
N THR A 779 19.26 -10.94 -1.26
CA THR A 779 19.45 -11.02 0.18
C THR A 779 19.56 -12.49 0.58
N ILE A 780 20.64 -12.85 1.25
CA ILE A 780 20.84 -14.17 1.84
C ILE A 780 20.96 -13.99 3.34
N GLY A 781 20.31 -14.87 4.11
CA GLY A 781 20.33 -14.77 5.56
C GLY A 781 20.03 -16.10 6.25
N VAL A 782 20.15 -16.06 7.56
CA VAL A 782 19.81 -17.18 8.46
C VAL A 782 18.72 -16.70 9.40
N THR A 783 17.74 -17.55 9.65
CA THR A 783 16.68 -17.32 10.62
C THR A 783 16.67 -18.42 11.66
N LEU A 784 16.54 -18.02 12.92
CA LEU A 784 16.25 -18.88 14.06
C LEU A 784 14.82 -18.56 14.55
N ARG A 785 14.00 -19.58 14.68
CA ARG A 785 12.64 -19.48 15.26
C ARG A 785 12.55 -20.38 16.47
N ALA A 786 11.84 -19.93 17.49
CA ALA A 786 11.54 -20.71 18.68
C ALA A 786 10.08 -20.50 19.08
N ALA A 787 9.40 -21.60 19.45
CA ALA A 787 8.07 -21.58 20.06
C ALA A 787 8.20 -21.95 21.55
N LEU A 788 7.49 -21.20 22.41
CA LEU A 788 7.40 -21.41 23.85
C LEU A 788 5.97 -21.81 24.16
N GLY A 789 5.77 -22.96 24.82
CA GLY A 789 4.45 -23.46 25.17
C GLY A 789 3.77 -24.21 24.01
N GLY A 790 3.16 -25.33 24.27
CA GLY A 790 2.47 -26.27 23.42
C GLY A 790 2.21 -27.53 24.20
#